data_61557f261baa94a937041ae942ee5ed5
#
_entry.id   61557f261baa94a937041ae942ee5ed5
#
_cell.length_a   1.000
_cell.length_b   1.000
_cell.length_c   1.000
_cell.angle_alpha   90.00
_cell.angle_beta   90.00
_cell.angle_gamma   90.00
#
_symmetry.space_group_name_H-M   'P 1'
#
loop_
_entity.id
_entity.type
_entity.pdbx_description
1 polymer ?
#
loop_
_entity_poly.entity_id
_entity_poly.type
_entity_poly.pdbx_seq_one_letter_code
_entity_poly.pdbx_strand_id
1 'polypeptide(L)'
;MTLLREALKVETFPLRIDGREHCLNPSIAVHNGKLEVIVRTVNYSIDPNGRYVIPAEDGETIKTVNFLAELSSTGSLENIREIIDPKTYLTTLVLGYEDFRLASVNGERFASATVRDRREDMLCQIAVCIIADDGIVTRSDVQLRSPIYGNRHEKNWMPRGGDTLTFLYDVVTWVDYNPKTGGTKLRPYFSSPFAPELTNARGGAIDGNLAIIHEVDHVDGKRVYRHRFVLYNEKDEIEAISPLFSFQHVGIEFCAGLARHDSKVWLTYGVHDAEAFVASVDETELLAWIRQAPINVTATEPVHFITTTLTNSQEAIIGDALRSVVDWADACIVVDTGVKDRTLAVADRVCGPKLVTREFAWRHDFAAARTFALKAAGELAKERGWTNAWAVTLDTDERLLESPPTILPSVDHILTPDEAKGYFKWRLFRLPAKGHYRGRTHEFYADGGNNAQVPWMRFTELGKSVEGFEHKFRRDLQILKEETKAHPNDARWWFYLGETFRNLKKYKQAAEAYTQCLELNGWDEEGAWAAYQAATCHVELKDFRAAIRSCAAGLWRQPGIPELAWLAGWCSLEARDWTKAEMWARLAITHGCFGKRVGRTGFRYQLGMYDGPYAVLKLALEALGKTEEAREAESLRVRAEALRQRGETWT
;
A
#
# COMPACT_ATOMS: atom_id res chain seq x y z
N MET A 1 -7.22 7.25 -33.26
CA MET A 1 -7.64 6.44 -32.08
C MET A 1 -8.68 5.47 -32.60
N THR A 2 -8.48 4.19 -32.40
CA THR A 2 -9.28 3.12 -33.01
C THR A 2 -10.47 2.78 -32.11
N LEU A 3 -11.68 2.75 -32.63
CA LEU A 3 -12.82 2.17 -31.94
C LEU A 3 -12.81 0.66 -32.13
N LEU A 4 -13.22 -0.11 -31.11
CA LEU A 4 -13.20 -1.58 -31.19
C LEU A 4 -13.97 -2.09 -32.41
N ARG A 5 -15.11 -1.47 -32.75
CA ARG A 5 -15.93 -1.80 -33.94
C ARG A 5 -15.26 -1.52 -35.28
N GLU A 6 -14.16 -0.75 -35.31
CA GLU A 6 -13.37 -0.50 -36.53
C GLU A 6 -12.34 -1.62 -36.77
N ALA A 7 -11.98 -2.34 -35.71
CA ALA A 7 -11.01 -3.42 -35.74
C ALA A 7 -11.67 -4.81 -35.84
N LEU A 8 -12.84 -4.98 -35.24
CA LEU A 8 -13.54 -6.25 -35.08
C LEU A 8 -15.04 -6.08 -35.33
N LYS A 9 -15.70 -7.17 -35.71
CA LYS A 9 -17.18 -7.22 -35.78
C LYS A 9 -17.73 -7.30 -34.35
N VAL A 10 -18.34 -6.21 -33.87
CA VAL A 10 -18.85 -6.07 -32.50
C VAL A 10 -20.38 -5.92 -32.55
N GLU A 11 -21.07 -6.78 -31.79
CA GLU A 11 -22.50 -6.60 -31.50
C GLU A 11 -22.62 -5.92 -30.14
N THR A 12 -23.42 -4.86 -30.02
CA THR A 12 -23.54 -4.06 -28.78
C THR A 12 -25.00 -3.83 -28.42
N PHE A 13 -25.35 -4.05 -27.16
CA PHE A 13 -26.69 -3.86 -26.62
C PHE A 13 -26.65 -3.02 -25.35
N PRO A 14 -27.59 -2.07 -25.15
CA PRO A 14 -27.70 -1.33 -23.89
C PRO A 14 -28.27 -2.23 -22.79
N LEU A 15 -27.74 -2.07 -21.58
CA LEU A 15 -28.26 -2.73 -20.38
C LEU A 15 -29.06 -1.72 -19.56
N ARG A 16 -30.31 -2.02 -19.28
CA ARG A 16 -31.22 -1.13 -18.54
C ARG A 16 -31.94 -1.90 -17.45
N ILE A 17 -32.15 -1.21 -16.33
CA ILE A 17 -32.99 -1.69 -15.21
C ILE A 17 -34.21 -0.78 -15.15
N ASP A 18 -35.40 -1.34 -15.23
CA ASP A 18 -36.64 -0.59 -15.20
C ASP A 18 -36.76 0.25 -13.93
N GLY A 19 -37.14 1.53 -14.10
CA GLY A 19 -37.23 2.49 -13.00
C GLY A 19 -35.90 3.01 -12.46
N ARG A 20 -34.78 2.74 -13.15
CA ARG A 20 -33.45 3.28 -12.81
C ARG A 20 -32.91 4.13 -13.95
N GLU A 21 -32.60 5.38 -13.65
CA GLU A 21 -32.11 6.35 -14.65
C GLU A 21 -30.66 6.09 -15.07
N HIS A 22 -29.79 5.74 -14.11
CA HIS A 22 -28.35 5.59 -14.35
C HIS A 22 -27.91 4.17 -14.05
N CYS A 23 -27.58 3.45 -15.13
CA CYS A 23 -26.95 2.12 -15.06
C CYS A 23 -25.50 2.26 -15.51
N LEU A 24 -24.54 1.73 -14.74
CA LEU A 24 -23.12 1.89 -15.05
C LEU A 24 -22.30 0.68 -14.60
N ASN A 25 -21.09 0.56 -15.15
CA ASN A 25 -20.04 -0.38 -14.80
C ASN A 25 -20.54 -1.82 -14.55
N PRO A 26 -21.28 -2.42 -15.49
CA PRO A 26 -21.77 -3.78 -15.33
C PRO A 26 -20.62 -4.79 -15.36
N SER A 27 -20.77 -5.89 -14.63
CA SER A 27 -19.87 -7.04 -14.71
C SER A 27 -20.59 -8.27 -15.24
N ILE A 28 -19.84 -9.23 -15.81
CA ILE A 28 -20.39 -10.44 -16.41
C ILE A 28 -19.52 -11.66 -16.08
N ALA A 29 -20.14 -12.81 -15.87
CA ALA A 29 -19.45 -14.10 -15.78
C ALA A 29 -20.37 -15.24 -16.27
N VAL A 30 -19.79 -16.40 -16.57
CA VAL A 30 -20.56 -17.63 -16.78
C VAL A 30 -20.75 -18.33 -15.43
N HIS A 31 -22.00 -18.56 -15.06
CA HIS A 31 -22.37 -19.31 -13.88
C HIS A 31 -23.39 -20.39 -14.23
N ASN A 32 -23.10 -21.64 -13.87
CA ASN A 32 -23.97 -22.80 -14.20
C ASN A 32 -24.38 -22.86 -15.69
N GLY A 33 -23.43 -22.53 -16.59
CA GLY A 33 -23.66 -22.54 -18.05
C GLY A 33 -24.48 -21.41 -18.61
N LYS A 34 -24.79 -20.38 -17.80
CA LYS A 34 -25.50 -19.17 -18.21
C LYS A 34 -24.63 -17.93 -18.06
N LEU A 35 -24.85 -16.94 -18.92
CA LEU A 35 -24.29 -15.62 -18.73
C LEU A 35 -25.07 -14.86 -17.66
N GLU A 36 -24.42 -14.44 -16.62
CA GLU A 36 -24.98 -13.60 -15.56
C GLU A 36 -24.28 -12.24 -15.53
N VAL A 37 -25.05 -11.21 -15.26
CA VAL A 37 -24.61 -9.82 -15.24
C VAL A 37 -24.99 -9.20 -13.89
N ILE A 38 -24.09 -8.44 -13.29
CA ILE A 38 -24.45 -7.46 -12.25
C ILE A 38 -24.43 -6.08 -12.86
N VAL A 39 -25.56 -5.36 -12.76
CA VAL A 39 -25.70 -3.98 -13.20
C VAL A 39 -25.72 -3.08 -11.97
N ARG A 40 -24.83 -2.11 -11.92
CA ARG A 40 -24.78 -1.08 -10.88
C ARG A 40 -25.70 0.08 -11.23
N THR A 41 -26.47 0.56 -10.25
CA THR A 41 -27.24 1.80 -10.37
C THR A 41 -26.88 2.75 -9.24
N VAL A 42 -27.01 4.06 -9.48
CA VAL A 42 -26.65 5.11 -8.53
C VAL A 42 -27.71 6.18 -8.44
N ASN A 43 -27.69 6.96 -7.36
CA ASN A 43 -28.60 8.07 -7.10
C ASN A 43 -28.05 9.44 -7.55
N TYR A 44 -27.02 9.50 -8.37
CA TYR A 44 -26.42 10.75 -8.82
C TYR A 44 -26.30 10.83 -10.34
N SER A 45 -26.16 12.03 -10.84
CA SER A 45 -25.68 12.34 -12.18
C SER A 45 -24.37 13.14 -12.12
N ILE A 46 -23.69 13.30 -13.24
CA ILE A 46 -22.49 14.12 -13.35
C ILE A 46 -22.78 15.31 -14.25
N ASP A 47 -22.62 16.53 -13.74
CA ASP A 47 -22.82 17.76 -14.50
C ASP A 47 -21.72 17.96 -15.58
N PRO A 48 -21.89 18.89 -16.54
CA PRO A 48 -20.88 19.17 -17.56
C PRO A 48 -19.51 19.61 -17.03
N ASN A 49 -19.44 20.03 -15.75
CA ASN A 49 -18.21 20.42 -15.08
C ASN A 49 -17.56 19.24 -14.31
N GLY A 50 -18.15 18.03 -14.38
CA GLY A 50 -17.65 16.84 -13.71
C GLY A 50 -18.01 16.74 -12.23
N ARG A 51 -19.00 17.49 -11.73
CA ARG A 51 -19.46 17.44 -10.32
C ARG A 51 -20.63 16.48 -10.17
N TYR A 52 -20.64 15.77 -9.03
CA TYR A 52 -21.76 14.91 -8.67
C TYR A 52 -22.97 15.75 -8.27
N VAL A 53 -24.11 15.47 -8.89
CA VAL A 53 -25.43 16.06 -8.59
C VAL A 53 -26.27 14.97 -7.93
N ILE A 54 -26.51 15.10 -6.63
CA ILE A 54 -27.26 14.14 -5.82
C ILE A 54 -28.65 14.72 -5.54
N PRO A 55 -29.75 13.93 -5.60
CA PRO A 55 -31.09 14.40 -5.25
C PRO A 55 -31.14 14.98 -3.84
N ALA A 56 -31.92 16.05 -3.64
CA ALA A 56 -31.97 16.77 -2.36
C ALA A 56 -32.46 15.90 -1.19
N GLU A 57 -33.31 14.92 -1.43
CA GLU A 57 -33.78 13.94 -0.45
C GLU A 57 -32.70 13.01 0.06
N ASP A 58 -31.63 12.83 -0.68
CA ASP A 58 -30.47 12.00 -0.29
C ASP A 58 -29.35 12.81 0.39
N GLY A 59 -29.48 14.12 0.45
CA GLY A 59 -28.50 15.03 1.01
C GLY A 59 -27.18 14.99 0.21
N GLU A 60 -26.07 14.65 0.88
CA GLU A 60 -24.75 14.49 0.24
C GLU A 60 -24.34 13.00 0.06
N THR A 61 -25.27 12.06 0.33
CA THR A 61 -24.95 10.65 0.36
C THR A 61 -25.09 10.01 -1.02
N ILE A 62 -24.00 9.46 -1.52
CA ILE A 62 -24.00 8.61 -2.72
C ILE A 62 -24.46 7.20 -2.31
N LYS A 63 -25.51 6.72 -2.97
CA LYS A 63 -26.07 5.38 -2.75
C LYS A 63 -25.91 4.55 -4.02
N THR A 64 -25.46 3.32 -3.84
CA THR A 64 -25.32 2.34 -4.90
C THR A 64 -26.26 1.18 -4.66
N VAL A 65 -27.03 0.80 -5.68
CA VAL A 65 -27.88 -0.39 -5.72
C VAL A 65 -27.44 -1.26 -6.88
N ASN A 66 -27.32 -2.56 -6.68
CA ASN A 66 -26.86 -3.49 -7.70
C ASN A 66 -27.93 -4.54 -7.99
N PHE A 67 -28.00 -4.97 -9.25
CA PHE A 67 -28.98 -5.94 -9.73
C PHE A 67 -28.26 -7.11 -10.40
N LEU A 68 -28.57 -8.33 -9.99
CA LEU A 68 -28.17 -9.57 -10.64
C LEU A 68 -29.23 -9.95 -11.68
N ALA A 69 -28.80 -10.29 -12.89
CA ALA A 69 -29.68 -10.72 -13.96
C ALA A 69 -29.01 -11.80 -14.82
N GLU A 70 -29.82 -12.57 -15.54
CA GLU A 70 -29.36 -13.46 -16.62
C GLU A 70 -29.33 -12.66 -17.93
N LEU A 71 -28.33 -12.90 -18.77
CA LEU A 71 -28.21 -12.27 -20.08
C LEU A 71 -28.62 -13.27 -21.17
N SER A 72 -29.62 -12.91 -21.96
CA SER A 72 -30.03 -13.71 -23.10
C SER A 72 -29.04 -13.58 -24.26
N SER A 73 -29.11 -14.50 -25.21
CA SER A 73 -28.32 -14.45 -26.46
C SER A 73 -28.61 -13.21 -27.33
N THR A 74 -29.73 -12.54 -27.10
CA THR A 74 -30.16 -11.31 -27.79
C THR A 74 -29.75 -10.03 -27.06
N GLY A 75 -29.01 -10.16 -25.95
CA GLY A 75 -28.54 -9.01 -25.15
C GLY A 75 -29.56 -8.45 -24.17
N SER A 76 -30.70 -9.14 -23.94
CA SER A 76 -31.73 -8.71 -23.00
C SER A 76 -31.46 -9.26 -21.59
N LEU A 77 -31.80 -8.46 -20.57
CA LEU A 77 -31.72 -8.90 -19.17
C LEU A 77 -33.00 -9.65 -18.77
N GLU A 78 -32.84 -10.81 -18.18
CA GLU A 78 -33.91 -11.67 -17.66
C GLU A 78 -33.69 -11.97 -16.18
N ASN A 79 -34.75 -12.34 -15.47
CA ASN A 79 -34.66 -12.74 -14.06
C ASN A 79 -33.94 -11.71 -13.17
N ILE A 80 -34.25 -10.44 -13.34
CA ILE A 80 -33.63 -9.32 -12.63
C ILE A 80 -33.98 -9.36 -11.14
N ARG A 81 -32.96 -9.30 -10.28
CA ARG A 81 -33.07 -9.33 -8.81
C ARG A 81 -32.16 -8.30 -8.19
N GLU A 82 -32.65 -7.56 -7.20
CA GLU A 82 -31.80 -6.66 -6.42
C GLU A 82 -30.82 -7.48 -5.55
N ILE A 83 -29.57 -7.06 -5.49
CA ILE A 83 -28.56 -7.64 -4.59
C ILE A 83 -28.70 -6.98 -3.23
N ILE A 84 -29.07 -7.78 -2.22
CA ILE A 84 -29.31 -7.32 -0.86
C ILE A 84 -28.28 -7.93 0.08
N ASP A 85 -27.51 -7.10 0.76
CA ASP A 85 -26.69 -7.50 1.89
C ASP A 85 -27.49 -7.26 3.19
N PRO A 86 -27.83 -8.31 3.96
CA PRO A 86 -28.60 -8.16 5.19
C PRO A 86 -27.80 -7.49 6.34
N LYS A 87 -26.48 -7.31 6.16
CA LYS A 87 -25.64 -6.65 7.16
C LYS A 87 -25.72 -5.14 7.05
N THR A 88 -25.70 -4.48 8.21
CA THR A 88 -25.58 -3.02 8.31
C THR A 88 -24.13 -2.63 8.55
N TYR A 89 -23.68 -1.61 7.86
CA TYR A 89 -22.33 -1.08 7.93
C TYR A 89 -22.32 0.37 8.42
N LEU A 90 -21.14 1.01 8.40
CA LEU A 90 -21.00 2.39 8.84
C LEU A 90 -21.80 3.33 7.94
N THR A 91 -22.45 4.31 8.53
CA THR A 91 -23.10 5.40 7.77
C THR A 91 -22.01 6.37 7.32
N THR A 92 -21.75 6.41 6.01
CA THR A 92 -20.75 7.28 5.37
C THR A 92 -21.40 8.04 4.22
N LEU A 93 -20.65 8.96 3.60
CA LEU A 93 -21.12 9.69 2.41
C LEU A 93 -21.20 8.82 1.14
N VAL A 94 -20.66 7.60 1.16
CA VAL A 94 -20.73 6.64 0.03
C VAL A 94 -21.11 5.29 0.57
N LEU A 95 -22.28 4.79 0.20
CA LEU A 95 -22.85 3.55 0.69
C LEU A 95 -22.98 2.50 -0.41
N GLY A 96 -22.75 1.24 -0.04
CA GLY A 96 -22.97 0.08 -0.88
C GLY A 96 -21.73 -0.38 -1.66
N TYR A 97 -21.96 -1.27 -2.60
CA TYR A 97 -20.93 -1.94 -3.38
C TYR A 97 -20.69 -1.23 -4.71
N GLU A 98 -19.49 -0.65 -4.88
CA GLU A 98 -19.07 -0.05 -6.15
C GLU A 98 -18.40 -1.10 -7.04
N ASP A 99 -18.76 -1.09 -8.32
CA ASP A 99 -18.07 -1.82 -9.41
C ASP A 99 -17.84 -3.30 -9.12
N PHE A 100 -18.92 -4.05 -8.89
CA PHE A 100 -18.85 -5.49 -8.75
C PHE A 100 -18.12 -6.14 -9.93
N ARG A 101 -17.34 -7.17 -9.62
CA ARG A 101 -16.73 -8.08 -10.60
C ARG A 101 -17.11 -9.50 -10.25
N LEU A 102 -17.85 -10.12 -11.14
CA LEU A 102 -18.31 -11.50 -11.02
C LEU A 102 -17.20 -12.50 -11.32
N ALA A 103 -17.21 -13.61 -10.61
CA ALA A 103 -16.42 -14.80 -10.90
C ALA A 103 -17.20 -16.05 -10.44
N SER A 104 -17.05 -17.16 -11.15
CA SER A 104 -17.61 -18.44 -10.74
C SER A 104 -16.49 -19.39 -10.29
N VAL A 105 -16.61 -19.98 -9.10
CA VAL A 105 -15.61 -20.86 -8.51
C VAL A 105 -16.31 -22.09 -7.95
N ASN A 106 -16.03 -23.27 -8.52
CA ASN A 106 -16.65 -24.54 -8.10
C ASN A 106 -18.18 -24.52 -8.00
N GLY A 107 -18.85 -23.78 -8.91
CA GLY A 107 -20.30 -23.63 -8.92
C GLY A 107 -20.85 -22.62 -7.90
N GLU A 108 -20.01 -21.93 -7.14
CA GLU A 108 -20.42 -20.80 -6.32
C GLU A 108 -20.23 -19.48 -7.05
N ARG A 109 -21.15 -18.56 -6.86
CA ARG A 109 -21.11 -17.19 -7.42
C ARG A 109 -20.38 -16.26 -6.45
N PHE A 110 -19.14 -15.93 -6.81
CA PHE A 110 -18.35 -14.91 -6.13
C PHE A 110 -18.47 -13.55 -6.83
N ALA A 111 -18.40 -12.50 -6.05
CA ALA A 111 -18.26 -11.16 -6.57
C ALA A 111 -17.29 -10.36 -5.69
N SER A 112 -16.39 -9.61 -6.31
CA SER A 112 -15.59 -8.62 -5.59
C SER A 112 -16.08 -7.22 -5.90
N ALA A 113 -16.10 -6.33 -4.91
CA ALA A 113 -16.53 -4.95 -5.08
C ALA A 113 -15.69 -4.00 -4.25
N THR A 114 -15.60 -2.75 -4.69
CA THR A 114 -15.03 -1.67 -3.89
C THR A 114 -16.08 -1.21 -2.87
N VAL A 115 -15.68 -1.10 -1.60
CA VAL A 115 -16.53 -0.61 -0.50
C VAL A 115 -15.82 0.50 0.25
N ARG A 116 -16.58 1.47 0.78
CA ARG A 116 -16.06 2.59 1.58
C ARG A 116 -16.69 2.66 2.97
N ASP A 117 -17.82 2.02 3.14
CA ASP A 117 -18.61 1.97 4.36
C ASP A 117 -18.14 0.91 5.37
N ARG A 118 -16.96 0.35 5.15
CA ARG A 118 -16.30 -0.62 6.05
C ARG A 118 -15.25 0.03 6.96
N ARG A 119 -14.89 1.29 6.69
CA ARG A 119 -13.86 2.05 7.43
C ARG A 119 -14.31 3.48 7.66
N GLU A 120 -14.03 4.00 8.84
CA GLU A 120 -14.37 5.39 9.21
C GLU A 120 -13.57 6.44 8.40
N ASP A 121 -12.36 6.09 7.92
CA ASP A 121 -11.55 6.96 7.06
C ASP A 121 -11.98 6.92 5.59
N MET A 122 -13.03 6.16 5.26
CA MET A 122 -13.60 5.97 3.92
C MET A 122 -12.58 5.56 2.84
N LEU A 123 -11.44 4.99 3.21
CA LEU A 123 -10.54 4.38 2.24
C LEU A 123 -11.22 3.20 1.56
N CYS A 124 -11.10 3.14 0.25
CA CYS A 124 -11.62 2.03 -0.53
C CYS A 124 -10.96 0.71 -0.12
N GLN A 125 -11.78 -0.32 0.08
CA GLN A 125 -11.35 -1.70 0.29
C GLN A 125 -12.06 -2.60 -0.72
N ILE A 126 -11.51 -3.79 -0.95
CA ILE A 126 -12.17 -4.81 -1.76
C ILE A 126 -12.89 -5.79 -0.82
N ALA A 127 -14.20 -5.85 -0.93
CA ALA A 127 -15.01 -6.88 -0.31
C ALA A 127 -15.18 -8.05 -1.28
N VAL A 128 -15.14 -9.29 -0.75
CA VAL A 128 -15.51 -10.50 -1.49
C VAL A 128 -16.85 -10.99 -0.97
N CYS A 129 -17.79 -11.16 -1.88
CA CYS A 129 -19.15 -11.58 -1.58
C CYS A 129 -19.45 -12.92 -2.21
N ILE A 130 -20.28 -13.73 -1.55
CA ILE A 130 -21.00 -14.87 -2.14
C ILE A 130 -22.45 -14.45 -2.28
N ILE A 131 -23.00 -14.56 -3.49
CA ILE A 131 -24.35 -14.12 -3.82
C ILE A 131 -25.20 -15.35 -4.18
N ALA A 132 -26.28 -15.57 -3.45
CA ALA A 132 -27.22 -16.67 -3.71
C ALA A 132 -28.11 -16.38 -4.94
N ASP A 133 -28.84 -17.37 -5.39
CA ASP A 133 -29.69 -17.26 -6.59
C ASP A 133 -30.84 -16.25 -6.44
N ASP A 134 -31.27 -15.98 -5.24
CA ASP A 134 -32.29 -14.96 -4.93
C ASP A 134 -31.74 -13.52 -4.83
N GLY A 135 -30.43 -13.33 -5.02
CA GLY A 135 -29.76 -12.04 -4.90
C GLY A 135 -29.28 -11.70 -3.49
N ILE A 136 -29.51 -12.57 -2.50
CA ILE A 136 -29.08 -12.32 -1.14
C ILE A 136 -27.57 -12.57 -1.02
N VAL A 137 -26.85 -11.63 -0.41
CA VAL A 137 -25.44 -11.78 -0.05
C VAL A 137 -25.34 -12.66 1.19
N THR A 138 -24.89 -13.90 1.00
CA THR A 138 -24.74 -14.88 2.09
C THR A 138 -23.44 -14.74 2.85
N ARG A 139 -22.42 -14.12 2.22
CA ARG A 139 -21.13 -13.84 2.80
C ARG A 139 -20.57 -12.53 2.25
N SER A 140 -20.24 -11.58 3.12
CA SER A 140 -19.70 -10.25 2.76
C SER A 140 -18.64 -9.74 3.74
N ASP A 141 -18.25 -10.56 4.69
CA ASP A 141 -17.36 -10.22 5.80
C ASP A 141 -15.87 -10.29 5.44
N VAL A 142 -15.56 -10.74 4.24
CA VAL A 142 -14.17 -10.85 3.79
C VAL A 142 -13.75 -9.58 3.10
N GLN A 143 -12.90 -8.82 3.77
CA GLN A 143 -12.15 -7.73 3.17
C GLN A 143 -10.78 -8.26 2.77
N LEU A 144 -10.44 -8.10 1.49
CA LEU A 144 -9.11 -8.49 1.02
C LEU A 144 -8.06 -7.60 1.68
N ARG A 145 -7.12 -8.22 2.34
CA ARG A 145 -5.95 -7.50 2.82
C ARG A 145 -5.08 -7.14 1.63
N SER A 146 -4.76 -5.85 1.52
CA SER A 146 -3.80 -5.42 0.50
C SER A 146 -2.51 -6.22 0.61
N PRO A 147 -2.02 -6.80 -0.49
CA PRO A 147 -0.70 -7.43 -0.51
C PRO A 147 0.41 -6.38 -0.40
N ILE A 148 0.08 -5.10 -0.54
CA ILE A 148 1.00 -3.97 -0.46
C ILE A 148 0.72 -3.23 0.85
N TYR A 149 1.75 -3.05 1.68
CA TYR A 149 1.63 -2.33 2.93
C TYR A 149 1.30 -0.84 2.73
N GLY A 150 0.46 -0.30 3.59
CA GLY A 150 0.13 1.13 3.68
C GLY A 150 -1.36 1.44 3.64
N ASN A 151 -1.74 2.65 4.07
CA ASN A 151 -3.10 3.18 3.94
C ASN A 151 -3.28 3.71 2.53
N ARG A 152 -4.00 2.97 1.70
CA ARG A 152 -4.27 3.33 0.30
C ARG A 152 -5.68 2.93 -0.09
N HIS A 153 -6.19 3.55 -1.13
CA HIS A 153 -7.42 3.11 -1.78
C HIS A 153 -7.15 1.85 -2.59
N GLU A 154 -7.79 0.73 -2.23
CA GLU A 154 -7.76 -0.49 -3.01
C GLU A 154 -8.92 -0.50 -4.00
N LYS A 155 -8.60 -0.63 -5.28
CA LYS A 155 -9.58 -0.66 -6.38
C LYS A 155 -9.11 -1.57 -7.51
N ASN A 156 -10.07 -2.02 -8.31
CA ASN A 156 -9.83 -2.68 -9.60
C ASN A 156 -9.09 -4.03 -9.55
N TRP A 157 -9.18 -4.74 -8.43
CA TRP A 157 -8.74 -6.13 -8.39
C TRP A 157 -9.64 -6.99 -9.26
N MET A 158 -9.06 -7.73 -10.21
CA MET A 158 -9.79 -8.55 -11.16
C MET A 158 -9.86 -10.00 -10.65
N PRO A 159 -11.03 -10.52 -10.24
CA PRO A 159 -11.19 -11.89 -9.79
C PRO A 159 -11.14 -12.84 -11.00
N ARG A 160 -10.30 -13.87 -10.92
CA ARG A 160 -10.28 -15.00 -11.85
C ARG A 160 -10.87 -16.23 -11.17
N GLY A 161 -11.98 -16.71 -11.70
CA GLY A 161 -12.65 -17.93 -11.27
C GLY A 161 -11.96 -19.21 -11.81
N GLY A 162 -12.51 -20.35 -11.49
CA GLY A 162 -12.04 -21.68 -11.84
C GLY A 162 -12.10 -22.62 -10.64
N ASP A 163 -11.07 -23.45 -10.44
CA ASP A 163 -10.96 -24.32 -9.26
C ASP A 163 -10.68 -23.52 -7.97
N THR A 164 -10.08 -22.37 -8.09
CA THR A 164 -9.76 -21.45 -6.99
C THR A 164 -10.02 -20.02 -7.40
N LEU A 165 -10.34 -19.16 -6.42
CA LEU A 165 -10.42 -17.72 -6.64
C LEU A 165 -9.02 -17.12 -6.51
N THR A 166 -8.55 -16.50 -7.59
CA THR A 166 -7.33 -15.70 -7.61
C THR A 166 -7.62 -14.28 -8.08
N PHE A 167 -6.74 -13.35 -7.80
CA PHE A 167 -6.91 -11.97 -8.27
C PHE A 167 -5.71 -11.52 -9.08
N LEU A 168 -5.96 -10.84 -10.16
CA LEU A 168 -4.98 -10.01 -10.82
C LEU A 168 -5.08 -8.60 -10.21
N TYR A 169 -4.08 -8.23 -9.39
CA TYR A 169 -4.06 -6.99 -8.62
C TYR A 169 -3.82 -5.76 -9.51
N ASP A 170 -2.84 -5.88 -10.36
CA ASP A 170 -2.55 -5.00 -11.49
C ASP A 170 -2.38 -5.87 -12.74
N VAL A 171 -1.65 -5.42 -13.76
CA VAL A 171 -1.50 -6.19 -15.01
C VAL A 171 -0.54 -7.37 -14.89
N VAL A 172 0.30 -7.42 -13.86
CA VAL A 172 1.39 -8.41 -13.71
C VAL A 172 1.43 -9.08 -12.34
N THR A 173 0.71 -8.56 -11.37
CA THR A 173 0.76 -9.02 -9.97
C THR A 173 -0.41 -9.94 -9.66
N TRP A 174 -0.13 -11.22 -9.49
CA TRP A 174 -1.12 -12.22 -9.10
C TRP A 174 -1.20 -12.40 -7.59
N VAL A 175 -2.41 -12.58 -7.08
CA VAL A 175 -2.71 -12.74 -5.66
C VAL A 175 -3.55 -13.99 -5.46
N ASP A 176 -3.05 -14.96 -4.71
CA ASP A 176 -3.83 -16.10 -4.24
C ASP A 176 -4.70 -15.69 -3.06
N TYR A 177 -5.95 -16.14 -3.07
CA TYR A 177 -6.92 -15.88 -2.04
C TYR A 177 -7.29 -17.15 -1.28
N ASN A 178 -7.29 -17.07 0.03
CA ASN A 178 -7.75 -18.17 0.89
C ASN A 178 -9.18 -17.87 1.39
N PRO A 179 -10.21 -18.59 0.90
CA PRO A 179 -11.59 -18.31 1.27
C PRO A 179 -11.92 -18.61 2.74
N LYS A 180 -11.12 -19.44 3.43
CA LYS A 180 -11.34 -19.77 4.84
C LYS A 180 -10.86 -18.67 5.80
N THR A 181 -9.79 -17.98 5.43
CA THR A 181 -9.14 -17.00 6.31
C THR A 181 -9.27 -15.55 5.80
N GLY A 182 -9.72 -15.34 4.56
CA GLY A 182 -9.67 -14.05 3.89
C GLY A 182 -8.25 -13.57 3.57
N GLY A 183 -7.24 -14.40 3.83
CA GLY A 183 -5.85 -14.08 3.62
C GLY A 183 -5.48 -14.01 2.15
N THR A 184 -4.56 -13.12 1.81
CA THR A 184 -4.00 -12.97 0.46
C THR A 184 -2.52 -13.27 0.48
N LYS A 185 -2.00 -13.86 -0.60
CA LYS A 185 -0.58 -14.13 -0.80
C LYS A 185 -0.18 -13.71 -2.21
N LEU A 186 0.84 -12.88 -2.32
CA LEU A 186 1.45 -12.56 -3.61
C LEU A 186 2.11 -13.79 -4.22
N ARG A 187 1.87 -14.01 -5.51
CA ARG A 187 2.68 -14.93 -6.29
C ARG A 187 4.01 -14.26 -6.66
N PRO A 188 5.07 -15.05 -6.92
CA PRO A 188 6.30 -14.50 -7.47
C PRO A 188 6.01 -13.66 -8.71
N TYR A 189 6.66 -12.51 -8.79
CA TYR A 189 6.52 -11.59 -9.92
C TYR A 189 7.22 -12.16 -11.15
N PHE A 190 6.57 -12.08 -12.31
CA PHE A 190 7.16 -12.43 -13.59
C PHE A 190 7.36 -11.17 -14.43
N SER A 191 8.55 -11.00 -14.97
CA SER A 191 8.84 -9.91 -15.88
C SER A 191 8.13 -10.12 -17.22
N SER A 192 7.62 -9.06 -17.82
CA SER A 192 6.99 -9.12 -19.14
C SER A 192 7.64 -8.11 -20.09
N PRO A 193 7.94 -8.48 -21.34
CA PRO A 193 8.45 -7.55 -22.35
C PRO A 193 7.46 -6.44 -22.71
N PHE A 194 6.17 -6.60 -22.33
CA PHE A 194 5.09 -5.63 -22.63
C PHE A 194 4.90 -4.55 -21.56
N ALA A 195 5.59 -4.61 -20.44
CA ALA A 195 5.26 -3.73 -19.34
C ALA A 195 5.65 -2.24 -19.51
N PRO A 196 6.55 -1.79 -20.39
CA PRO A 196 6.66 -0.37 -20.69
C PRO A 196 5.33 0.23 -21.18
N GLU A 197 4.59 -0.54 -21.99
CA GLU A 197 3.29 -0.14 -22.50
C GLU A 197 2.16 -0.23 -21.46
N LEU A 198 2.38 -0.95 -20.36
CA LEU A 198 1.39 -1.25 -19.33
C LEU A 198 1.60 -0.46 -18.03
N THR A 199 2.59 0.42 -17.97
CA THR A 199 3.01 1.14 -16.75
C THR A 199 1.87 1.95 -16.10
N ASN A 200 0.96 2.49 -16.90
CA ASN A 200 -0.17 3.28 -16.44
C ASN A 200 -1.49 2.50 -16.44
N ALA A 201 -1.43 1.21 -16.76
CA ALA A 201 -2.61 0.39 -16.89
C ALA A 201 -3.22 0.05 -15.52
N ARG A 202 -4.54 -0.01 -15.50
CA ARG A 202 -5.37 -0.39 -14.34
C ARG A 202 -6.26 -1.55 -14.72
N GLY A 203 -6.60 -2.38 -13.75
CA GLY A 203 -7.45 -3.53 -13.96
C GLY A 203 -8.85 -3.15 -14.43
N GLY A 204 -9.38 -3.93 -15.35
CA GLY A 204 -10.78 -3.96 -15.79
C GLY A 204 -11.44 -5.27 -15.39
N ALA A 205 -11.30 -6.32 -16.21
CA ALA A 205 -11.86 -7.64 -15.98
C ALA A 205 -10.95 -8.74 -16.53
N ILE A 206 -11.16 -9.98 -16.06
CA ILE A 206 -10.42 -11.16 -16.53
C ILE A 206 -11.33 -12.39 -16.55
N ASP A 207 -11.15 -13.23 -17.57
CA ASP A 207 -11.71 -14.58 -17.63
C ASP A 207 -10.67 -15.56 -18.20
N GLY A 208 -10.35 -16.59 -17.42
CA GLY A 208 -9.29 -17.53 -17.76
C GLY A 208 -7.93 -16.84 -17.92
N ASN A 209 -7.42 -16.85 -19.15
CA ASN A 209 -6.13 -16.25 -19.53
C ASN A 209 -6.27 -14.95 -20.35
N LEU A 210 -7.48 -14.41 -20.49
CA LEU A 210 -7.72 -13.15 -21.19
C LEU A 210 -8.19 -12.09 -20.21
N ALA A 211 -7.48 -10.96 -20.16
CA ALA A 211 -7.88 -9.78 -19.40
C ALA A 211 -8.15 -8.58 -20.31
N ILE A 212 -8.96 -7.67 -19.84
CA ILE A 212 -9.09 -6.32 -20.37
C ILE A 212 -8.66 -5.33 -19.29
N ILE A 213 -7.85 -4.38 -19.66
CA ILE A 213 -7.29 -3.34 -18.80
C ILE A 213 -7.57 -1.96 -19.40
N HIS A 214 -7.39 -0.92 -18.61
CA HIS A 214 -7.57 0.45 -19.11
C HIS A 214 -6.45 1.38 -18.63
N GLU A 215 -6.18 2.38 -19.44
CA GLU A 215 -5.32 3.53 -19.14
C GLU A 215 -6.17 4.79 -19.06
N VAL A 216 -5.82 5.72 -18.20
CA VAL A 216 -6.52 7.00 -18.05
C VAL A 216 -5.59 8.12 -18.43
N ASP A 217 -5.90 8.79 -19.54
CA ASP A 217 -5.22 10.00 -20.00
C ASP A 217 -6.03 11.25 -19.65
N HIS A 218 -5.38 12.38 -19.71
CA HIS A 218 -6.01 13.68 -19.62
C HIS A 218 -5.76 14.46 -20.92
N VAL A 219 -6.83 14.63 -21.70
CA VAL A 219 -6.81 15.40 -22.94
C VAL A 219 -7.69 16.63 -22.74
N ASP A 220 -7.14 17.82 -22.91
CA ASP A 220 -7.82 19.11 -22.68
C ASP A 220 -8.51 19.20 -21.32
N GLY A 221 -7.86 18.67 -20.28
CA GLY A 221 -8.37 18.63 -18.90
C GLY A 221 -9.47 17.59 -18.64
N LYS A 222 -9.89 16.81 -19.64
CA LYS A 222 -10.89 15.76 -19.53
C LYS A 222 -10.24 14.39 -19.45
N ARG A 223 -10.82 13.49 -18.64
CA ARG A 223 -10.39 12.10 -18.56
C ARG A 223 -10.80 11.33 -19.81
N VAL A 224 -9.85 10.61 -20.40
CA VAL A 224 -10.06 9.72 -21.53
C VAL A 224 -9.56 8.33 -21.15
N TYR A 225 -10.45 7.36 -21.22
CA TYR A 225 -10.15 5.96 -20.95
C TYR A 225 -9.84 5.23 -22.25
N ARG A 226 -8.75 4.47 -22.25
CA ARG A 226 -8.35 3.60 -23.36
C ARG A 226 -8.16 2.19 -22.84
N HIS A 227 -8.56 1.22 -23.62
CA HIS A 227 -8.54 -0.19 -23.23
C HIS A 227 -7.52 -0.98 -24.05
N ARG A 228 -7.04 -2.06 -23.46
CA ARG A 228 -6.26 -3.11 -24.11
C ARG A 228 -6.73 -4.47 -23.64
N PHE A 229 -6.66 -5.45 -24.53
CA PHE A 229 -6.68 -6.85 -24.13
C PHE A 229 -5.25 -7.29 -23.80
N VAL A 230 -5.14 -8.17 -22.80
CA VAL A 230 -3.90 -8.82 -22.37
C VAL A 230 -4.15 -10.31 -22.35
N LEU A 231 -3.35 -11.05 -23.10
CA LEU A 231 -3.39 -12.51 -23.16
C LEU A 231 -2.23 -13.06 -22.31
N TYR A 232 -2.54 -14.00 -21.43
CA TYR A 232 -1.55 -14.68 -20.58
C TYR A 232 -1.32 -16.11 -21.06
N ASN A 233 -0.10 -16.62 -20.86
CA ASN A 233 0.23 -18.02 -21.09
C ASN A 233 -0.13 -18.89 -19.86
N GLU A 234 0.14 -20.21 -19.94
CA GLU A 234 -0.13 -21.16 -18.86
C GLU A 234 0.65 -20.89 -17.57
N LYS A 235 1.68 -20.06 -17.61
CA LYS A 235 2.47 -19.64 -16.45
C LYS A 235 2.02 -18.29 -15.86
N ASP A 236 0.90 -17.76 -16.31
CA ASP A 236 0.40 -16.43 -15.96
C ASP A 236 1.34 -15.27 -16.40
N GLU A 237 2.20 -15.49 -17.40
CA GLU A 237 3.03 -14.47 -18.04
C GLU A 237 2.31 -13.86 -19.24
N ILE A 238 2.51 -12.58 -19.53
CA ILE A 238 1.88 -11.93 -20.68
C ILE A 238 2.43 -12.50 -22.00
N GLU A 239 1.56 -13.10 -22.79
CA GLU A 239 1.85 -13.64 -24.12
C GLU A 239 1.71 -12.58 -25.21
N ALA A 240 0.63 -11.80 -25.15
CA ALA A 240 0.33 -10.76 -26.15
C ALA A 240 -0.54 -9.65 -25.57
N ILE A 241 -0.51 -8.48 -26.20
CA ILE A 241 -1.39 -7.34 -25.90
C ILE A 241 -1.99 -6.79 -27.19
N SER A 242 -3.22 -6.29 -27.11
CA SER A 242 -3.84 -5.62 -28.26
C SER A 242 -3.35 -4.16 -28.40
N PRO A 243 -3.61 -3.52 -29.56
CA PRO A 243 -3.56 -2.06 -29.64
C PRO A 243 -4.52 -1.41 -28.65
N LEU A 244 -4.29 -0.13 -28.34
CA LEU A 244 -5.24 0.69 -27.56
C LEU A 244 -6.51 0.98 -28.35
N PHE A 245 -7.67 0.86 -27.70
CA PHE A 245 -8.95 1.14 -28.29
C PHE A 245 -9.93 1.82 -27.29
N SER A 246 -10.98 2.43 -27.80
CA SER A 246 -12.19 2.79 -27.07
C SER A 246 -13.36 1.95 -27.58
N PHE A 247 -14.39 1.73 -26.77
CA PHE A 247 -15.55 0.94 -27.20
C PHE A 247 -16.42 1.68 -28.21
N GLN A 248 -16.98 2.81 -27.82
CA GLN A 248 -17.94 3.60 -28.63
C GLN A 248 -17.51 5.05 -28.80
N HIS A 249 -16.89 5.64 -27.77
CA HIS A 249 -16.58 7.05 -27.69
C HIS A 249 -15.18 7.29 -27.13
N VAL A 250 -14.61 8.41 -27.50
CA VAL A 250 -13.40 8.91 -26.86
C VAL A 250 -13.80 9.70 -25.61
N GLY A 251 -13.68 9.09 -24.44
CA GLY A 251 -14.10 9.72 -23.18
C GLY A 251 -14.03 8.77 -22.00
N ILE A 252 -14.97 8.89 -21.09
CA ILE A 252 -15.08 8.01 -19.93
C ILE A 252 -15.82 6.74 -20.34
N GLU A 253 -15.07 5.65 -20.49
CA GLU A 253 -15.60 4.29 -20.68
C GLU A 253 -14.88 3.36 -19.72
N PHE A 254 -15.59 2.49 -19.02
CA PHE A 254 -14.98 1.58 -18.06
C PHE A 254 -15.53 0.18 -18.18
N CYS A 255 -14.65 -0.78 -18.54
CA CYS A 255 -15.01 -2.18 -18.64
C CYS A 255 -14.74 -2.90 -17.30
N ALA A 256 -15.81 -3.42 -16.68
CA ALA A 256 -15.75 -4.16 -15.43
C ALA A 256 -16.09 -5.65 -15.57
N GLY A 257 -16.44 -6.12 -16.77
CA GLY A 257 -16.80 -7.51 -17.00
C GLY A 257 -16.28 -8.08 -18.31
N LEU A 258 -15.80 -9.32 -18.25
CA LEU A 258 -15.37 -10.14 -19.38
C LEU A 258 -15.76 -11.59 -19.10
N ALA A 259 -16.40 -12.26 -20.07
CA ALA A 259 -16.74 -13.68 -20.01
C ALA A 259 -16.63 -14.33 -21.39
N ARG A 260 -16.21 -15.58 -21.43
CA ARG A 260 -16.17 -16.42 -22.63
C ARG A 260 -17.34 -17.40 -22.59
N HIS A 261 -18.17 -17.36 -23.63
CA HIS A 261 -19.32 -18.25 -23.73
C HIS A 261 -19.73 -18.42 -25.20
N ASP A 262 -19.99 -19.66 -25.62
CA ASP A 262 -20.46 -20.02 -26.96
C ASP A 262 -19.61 -19.41 -28.09
N SER A 263 -18.27 -19.60 -28.03
CA SER A 263 -17.30 -19.08 -28.98
C SER A 263 -17.28 -17.55 -29.13
N LYS A 264 -17.88 -16.84 -28.19
CA LYS A 264 -17.85 -15.38 -28.11
C LYS A 264 -17.18 -14.92 -26.81
N VAL A 265 -16.54 -13.77 -26.89
CA VAL A 265 -16.10 -12.98 -25.75
C VAL A 265 -17.13 -11.90 -25.52
N TRP A 266 -17.70 -11.90 -24.34
CA TRP A 266 -18.70 -10.95 -23.86
C TRP A 266 -18.02 -9.93 -22.96
N LEU A 267 -18.28 -8.64 -23.20
CA LEU A 267 -17.69 -7.50 -22.52
C LEU A 267 -18.78 -6.61 -21.98
N THR A 268 -18.70 -6.24 -20.70
CA THR A 268 -19.64 -5.28 -20.14
C THR A 268 -18.92 -4.02 -19.68
N TYR A 269 -19.44 -2.85 -20.05
CA TYR A 269 -18.81 -1.57 -19.77
C TYR A 269 -19.82 -0.46 -19.53
N GLY A 270 -19.37 0.55 -18.77
CA GLY A 270 -20.09 1.80 -18.55
C GLY A 270 -19.58 2.91 -19.46
N VAL A 271 -20.45 3.84 -19.82
CA VAL A 271 -20.16 5.03 -20.61
C VAL A 271 -20.63 6.27 -19.84
N HIS A 272 -19.75 7.26 -19.71
CA HIS A 272 -20.00 8.55 -19.04
C HIS A 272 -20.52 8.44 -17.59
N ASP A 273 -20.25 7.32 -16.90
CA ASP A 273 -20.81 7.01 -15.58
C ASP A 273 -22.36 7.10 -15.52
N ALA A 274 -23.05 6.86 -16.63
CA ALA A 274 -24.49 7.01 -16.77
C ALA A 274 -25.18 5.87 -17.53
N GLU A 275 -24.49 5.22 -18.45
CA GLU A 275 -25.06 4.19 -19.31
C GLU A 275 -24.25 2.90 -19.19
N ALA A 276 -24.93 1.76 -19.30
CA ALA A 276 -24.36 0.43 -19.28
C ALA A 276 -24.60 -0.31 -20.60
N PHE A 277 -23.58 -1.02 -21.06
CA PHE A 277 -23.62 -1.79 -22.30
C PHE A 277 -23.04 -3.18 -22.12
N VAL A 278 -23.51 -4.10 -22.97
CA VAL A 278 -22.84 -5.38 -23.23
C VAL A 278 -22.46 -5.44 -24.71
N ALA A 279 -21.25 -5.92 -24.98
CA ALA A 279 -20.78 -6.18 -26.32
C ALA A 279 -20.34 -7.64 -26.48
N SER A 280 -20.48 -8.20 -27.67
CA SER A 280 -19.91 -9.52 -27.99
C SER A 280 -19.06 -9.47 -29.25
N VAL A 281 -17.99 -10.28 -29.23
CA VAL A 281 -17.02 -10.42 -30.32
C VAL A 281 -16.74 -11.92 -30.48
N ASP A 282 -16.52 -12.38 -31.73
CA ASP A 282 -16.05 -13.74 -31.98
C ASP A 282 -14.67 -13.95 -31.31
N GLU A 283 -14.54 -15.02 -30.54
CA GLU A 283 -13.32 -15.29 -29.75
C GLU A 283 -12.10 -15.52 -30.65
N THR A 284 -12.30 -16.23 -31.78
CA THR A 284 -11.20 -16.54 -32.70
C THR A 284 -10.70 -15.26 -33.38
N GLU A 285 -11.61 -14.40 -33.82
CA GLU A 285 -11.24 -13.10 -34.43
C GLU A 285 -10.53 -12.19 -33.42
N LEU A 286 -11.02 -12.13 -32.18
CA LEU A 286 -10.40 -11.35 -31.11
C LEU A 286 -8.98 -11.83 -30.81
N LEU A 287 -8.79 -13.14 -30.59
CA LEU A 287 -7.47 -13.69 -30.29
C LEU A 287 -6.50 -13.51 -31.45
N ALA A 288 -6.97 -13.64 -32.69
CA ALA A 288 -6.16 -13.36 -33.87
C ALA A 288 -5.75 -11.87 -33.93
N TRP A 289 -6.68 -10.95 -33.65
CA TRP A 289 -6.38 -9.53 -33.62
C TRP A 289 -5.38 -9.15 -32.50
N ILE A 290 -5.51 -9.74 -31.30
CA ILE A 290 -4.55 -9.51 -30.22
C ILE A 290 -3.13 -9.98 -30.63
N ARG A 291 -3.00 -11.16 -31.26
CA ARG A 291 -1.71 -11.74 -31.66
C ARG A 291 -1.10 -11.09 -32.90
N GLN A 292 -1.90 -10.49 -33.77
CA GLN A 292 -1.44 -9.78 -34.98
C GLN A 292 -1.00 -8.34 -34.69
N ALA A 293 -1.33 -7.80 -33.53
CA ALA A 293 -0.84 -6.49 -33.16
C ALA A 293 0.68 -6.47 -33.33
N PRO A 294 1.24 -5.56 -34.15
CA PRO A 294 2.68 -5.44 -34.21
C PRO A 294 3.13 -5.18 -32.77
N ILE A 295 3.88 -6.12 -32.25
CA ILE A 295 4.61 -5.91 -31.02
C ILE A 295 5.61 -4.81 -31.38
N ASN A 296 5.24 -3.55 -31.24
CA ASN A 296 6.18 -2.47 -31.08
C ASN A 296 6.87 -2.67 -29.72
N VAL A 297 7.50 -3.84 -29.56
CA VAL A 297 8.63 -3.95 -28.69
C VAL A 297 9.67 -3.09 -29.40
N THR A 298 9.62 -1.80 -29.21
CA THR A 298 10.87 -1.05 -29.18
C THR A 298 11.68 -1.86 -28.22
N ALA A 299 12.70 -2.55 -28.73
CA ALA A 299 13.59 -3.34 -27.92
C ALA A 299 13.97 -2.44 -26.75
N THR A 300 13.27 -2.63 -25.62
CA THR A 300 13.54 -1.82 -24.44
C THR A 300 14.97 -2.19 -24.12
N GLU A 301 15.84 -1.20 -24.16
CA GLU A 301 17.22 -1.42 -23.76
C GLU A 301 17.19 -2.20 -22.46
N PRO A 302 17.99 -3.27 -22.37
CA PRO A 302 17.97 -4.13 -21.19
C PRO A 302 18.13 -3.26 -19.95
N VAL A 303 17.34 -3.52 -18.92
CA VAL A 303 17.50 -2.84 -17.65
C VAL A 303 18.78 -3.34 -17.01
N HIS A 304 19.67 -2.44 -16.66
CA HIS A 304 20.92 -2.75 -15.97
C HIS A 304 20.83 -2.38 -14.49
N PHE A 305 21.21 -3.30 -13.63
CA PHE A 305 21.20 -3.11 -12.18
C PHE A 305 22.62 -3.03 -11.63
N ILE A 306 22.91 -1.91 -10.96
CA ILE A 306 24.18 -1.65 -10.29
C ILE A 306 23.94 -1.61 -8.80
N THR A 307 24.39 -2.61 -8.06
CA THR A 307 24.29 -2.57 -6.59
C THR A 307 25.34 -1.65 -6.00
N THR A 308 24.99 -0.93 -4.92
CA THR A 308 25.90 -0.04 -4.22
C THR A 308 25.93 -0.39 -2.73
N THR A 309 27.09 -0.74 -2.21
CA THR A 309 27.30 -1.14 -0.82
C THR A 309 28.40 -0.31 -0.17
N LEU A 310 28.05 0.41 0.91
CA LEU A 310 29.05 1.08 1.74
C LEU A 310 29.64 0.08 2.72
N THR A 311 30.93 0.04 2.86
CA THR A 311 31.59 -0.87 3.79
C THR A 311 32.83 -0.25 4.44
N ASN A 312 33.06 -0.69 5.66
CA ASN A 312 34.35 -0.62 6.33
C ASN A 312 34.83 -2.05 6.60
N SER A 313 35.47 -2.33 7.71
CA SER A 313 35.89 -3.69 8.09
C SER A 313 34.70 -4.57 8.47
N GLN A 314 34.15 -5.30 7.48
CA GLN A 314 32.92 -6.11 7.54
C GLN A 314 33.14 -7.53 6.93
N GLU A 315 34.33 -8.07 7.04
CA GLU A 315 34.75 -9.35 6.46
C GLU A 315 33.76 -10.50 6.71
N ALA A 316 33.16 -10.54 7.93
CA ALA A 316 32.28 -11.62 8.35
C ALA A 316 30.91 -11.64 7.65
N ILE A 317 30.41 -10.50 7.16
CA ILE A 317 29.00 -10.37 6.72
C ILE A 317 28.84 -9.88 5.28
N ILE A 318 29.82 -9.17 4.70
CA ILE A 318 29.71 -8.59 3.37
C ILE A 318 29.49 -9.66 2.28
N GLY A 319 30.12 -10.84 2.45
CA GLY A 319 29.99 -11.91 1.46
C GLY A 319 28.54 -12.36 1.26
N ASP A 320 27.79 -12.52 2.34
CA ASP A 320 26.39 -12.94 2.26
C ASP A 320 25.48 -11.83 1.70
N ALA A 321 25.77 -10.56 2.00
CA ALA A 321 25.08 -9.44 1.39
C ALA A 321 25.23 -9.47 -0.13
N LEU A 322 26.46 -9.56 -0.61
CA LEU A 322 26.75 -9.56 -2.04
C LEU A 322 26.22 -10.81 -2.75
N ARG A 323 26.21 -12.01 -2.12
CA ARG A 323 25.60 -13.22 -2.67
C ARG A 323 24.10 -13.06 -2.91
N SER A 324 23.41 -12.25 -2.14
CA SER A 324 21.97 -12.01 -2.34
C SER A 324 21.65 -11.20 -3.63
N VAL A 325 22.65 -10.63 -4.26
CA VAL A 325 22.46 -9.73 -5.41
C VAL A 325 23.30 -10.08 -6.64
N VAL A 326 24.42 -10.78 -6.49
CA VAL A 326 25.41 -10.96 -7.57
C VAL A 326 24.88 -11.70 -8.79
N ASP A 327 23.92 -12.60 -8.62
CA ASP A 327 23.38 -13.39 -9.72
C ASP A 327 22.64 -12.53 -10.76
N TRP A 328 21.91 -11.52 -10.31
CA TRP A 328 21.09 -10.66 -11.15
C TRP A 328 21.66 -9.24 -11.36
N ALA A 329 22.60 -8.77 -10.53
CA ALA A 329 23.24 -7.48 -10.71
C ALA A 329 24.24 -7.53 -11.89
N ASP A 330 24.26 -6.49 -12.72
CA ASP A 330 25.24 -6.35 -13.82
C ASP A 330 26.60 -5.84 -13.31
N ALA A 331 26.59 -5.08 -12.22
CA ALA A 331 27.78 -4.64 -11.50
C ALA A 331 27.50 -4.45 -10.01
N CYS A 332 28.54 -4.65 -9.19
CA CYS A 332 28.51 -4.46 -7.75
C CYS A 332 29.53 -3.40 -7.35
N ILE A 333 29.07 -2.20 -7.03
CA ILE A 333 29.94 -1.14 -6.50
C ILE A 333 30.07 -1.33 -4.99
N VAL A 334 31.29 -1.56 -4.53
CA VAL A 334 31.65 -1.58 -3.11
C VAL A 334 32.42 -0.30 -2.81
N VAL A 335 31.86 0.55 -1.95
CA VAL A 335 32.48 1.81 -1.53
C VAL A 335 33.25 1.55 -0.25
N ASP A 336 34.56 1.61 -0.35
CA ASP A 336 35.50 1.51 0.76
C ASP A 336 35.50 2.82 1.55
N THR A 337 35.06 2.74 2.82
CA THR A 337 35.05 3.87 3.75
C THR A 337 36.14 3.77 4.83
N GLY A 338 37.17 2.97 4.59
CA GLY A 338 38.31 2.78 5.50
C GLY A 338 38.46 1.31 5.94
N VAL A 339 38.40 0.37 5.00
CA VAL A 339 38.59 -1.07 5.24
C VAL A 339 40.02 -1.37 5.72
N LYS A 340 40.12 -2.20 6.78
CA LYS A 340 41.41 -2.63 7.40
C LYS A 340 41.54 -4.13 7.55
N ASP A 341 40.54 -4.90 7.11
CA ASP A 341 40.51 -6.37 7.15
C ASP A 341 40.41 -6.94 5.71
N ARG A 342 39.99 -8.18 5.56
CA ARG A 342 39.84 -8.82 4.26
C ARG A 342 38.50 -8.58 3.57
N THR A 343 37.72 -7.58 3.97
CA THR A 343 36.41 -7.27 3.43
C THR A 343 36.42 -7.14 1.90
N LEU A 344 37.38 -6.39 1.32
CA LEU A 344 37.47 -6.23 -0.14
C LEU A 344 37.87 -7.53 -0.85
N ALA A 345 38.71 -8.36 -0.23
CA ALA A 345 39.06 -9.67 -0.78
C ALA A 345 37.87 -10.64 -0.77
N VAL A 346 36.99 -10.54 0.23
CA VAL A 346 35.74 -11.31 0.25
C VAL A 346 34.80 -10.80 -0.85
N ALA A 347 34.66 -9.50 -1.03
CA ALA A 347 33.85 -8.91 -2.09
C ALA A 347 34.33 -9.33 -3.49
N ASP A 348 35.65 -9.31 -3.73
CA ASP A 348 36.24 -9.74 -4.99
C ASP A 348 35.94 -11.22 -5.28
N ARG A 349 36.08 -12.10 -4.29
CA ARG A 349 35.77 -13.53 -4.43
C ARG A 349 34.30 -13.79 -4.78
N VAL A 350 33.37 -12.99 -4.25
CA VAL A 350 31.93 -13.16 -4.48
C VAL A 350 31.49 -12.56 -5.81
N CYS A 351 31.91 -11.34 -6.10
CA CYS A 351 31.45 -10.59 -7.25
C CYS A 351 32.29 -10.84 -8.53
N GLY A 352 33.56 -11.23 -8.37
CA GLY A 352 34.47 -11.46 -9.50
C GLY A 352 34.49 -10.26 -10.47
N PRO A 353 34.28 -10.49 -11.76
CA PRO A 353 34.36 -9.41 -12.78
C PRO A 353 33.27 -8.35 -12.68
N LYS A 354 32.23 -8.57 -11.85
CA LYS A 354 31.18 -7.58 -11.59
C LYS A 354 31.58 -6.58 -10.50
N LEU A 355 32.66 -6.84 -9.75
CA LEU A 355 33.12 -5.93 -8.69
C LEU A 355 33.68 -4.63 -9.27
N VAL A 356 33.24 -3.52 -8.70
CA VAL A 356 33.82 -2.19 -8.91
C VAL A 356 34.05 -1.56 -7.53
N THR A 357 35.31 -1.38 -7.16
CA THR A 357 35.66 -0.72 -5.90
C THR A 357 35.79 0.78 -6.11
N ARG A 358 35.27 1.57 -5.17
CA ARG A 358 35.44 3.02 -5.10
C ARG A 358 35.84 3.40 -3.69
N GLU A 359 36.76 4.36 -3.53
CA GLU A 359 37.18 4.85 -2.23
C GLU A 359 36.43 6.13 -1.85
N PHE A 360 35.98 6.21 -0.62
CA PHE A 360 35.34 7.39 -0.03
C PHE A 360 35.98 7.71 1.32
N ALA A 361 36.65 8.89 1.41
CA ALA A 361 37.24 9.33 2.67
C ALA A 361 36.15 9.54 3.73
N TRP A 362 36.08 8.64 4.70
CA TRP A 362 35.04 8.66 5.73
C TRP A 362 35.09 9.93 6.58
N ARG A 363 34.00 10.67 6.63
CA ARG A 363 33.84 11.94 7.36
C ARG A 363 32.68 11.92 8.36
N HIS A 364 32.29 10.74 8.84
CA HIS A 364 31.11 10.55 9.70
C HIS A 364 29.82 11.11 9.06
N ASP A 365 29.65 10.89 7.76
CA ASP A 365 28.56 11.38 6.96
C ASP A 365 28.06 10.27 6.01
N PHE A 366 26.98 9.60 6.44
CA PHE A 366 26.35 8.54 5.65
C PHE A 366 25.66 9.10 4.39
N ALA A 367 25.05 10.27 4.48
CA ALA A 367 24.37 10.88 3.33
C ALA A 367 25.36 11.21 2.22
N ALA A 368 26.51 11.78 2.56
CA ALA A 368 27.56 12.07 1.59
C ALA A 368 28.10 10.78 0.95
N ALA A 369 28.33 9.72 1.74
CA ALA A 369 28.81 8.44 1.24
C ALA A 369 27.79 7.75 0.32
N ARG A 370 26.49 7.73 0.67
CA ARG A 370 25.43 7.18 -0.18
C ARG A 370 25.24 8.00 -1.47
N THR A 371 25.27 9.32 -1.37
CA THR A 371 25.20 10.19 -2.55
C THR A 371 26.38 9.94 -3.49
N PHE A 372 27.59 9.78 -2.92
CA PHE A 372 28.79 9.40 -3.70
C PHE A 372 28.58 8.04 -4.38
N ALA A 373 28.02 7.05 -3.68
CA ALA A 373 27.77 5.72 -4.26
C ALA A 373 26.78 5.76 -5.44
N LEU A 374 25.69 6.57 -5.31
CA LEU A 374 24.74 6.76 -6.42
C LEU A 374 25.39 7.48 -7.62
N LYS A 375 26.24 8.47 -7.36
CA LYS A 375 26.99 9.18 -8.40
C LYS A 375 27.94 8.23 -9.12
N ALA A 376 28.69 7.40 -8.38
CA ALA A 376 29.59 6.41 -8.94
C ALA A 376 28.84 5.37 -9.81
N ALA A 377 27.61 4.99 -9.40
CA ALA A 377 26.76 4.11 -10.22
C ALA A 377 26.33 4.79 -11.52
N GLY A 378 25.97 6.07 -11.50
CA GLY A 378 25.66 6.84 -12.70
C GLY A 378 26.85 7.00 -13.65
N GLU A 379 28.05 7.23 -13.11
CA GLU A 379 29.28 7.29 -13.88
C GLU A 379 29.59 5.95 -14.54
N LEU A 380 29.49 4.84 -13.80
CA LEU A 380 29.68 3.49 -14.33
C LEU A 380 28.66 3.14 -15.43
N ALA A 381 27.38 3.49 -15.23
CA ALA A 381 26.35 3.28 -16.25
C ALA A 381 26.70 4.03 -17.54
N LYS A 382 27.16 5.28 -17.43
CA LYS A 382 27.61 6.08 -18.57
C LYS A 382 28.86 5.47 -19.26
N GLU A 383 29.85 5.04 -18.49
CA GLU A 383 31.05 4.36 -18.99
C GLU A 383 30.73 3.09 -19.80
N ARG A 384 29.71 2.33 -19.34
CA ARG A 384 29.24 1.10 -19.97
C ARG A 384 28.23 1.34 -21.10
N GLY A 385 27.80 2.56 -21.35
CA GLY A 385 26.77 2.90 -22.33
C GLY A 385 25.36 2.42 -21.95
N TRP A 386 25.10 2.18 -20.67
CA TRP A 386 23.81 1.71 -20.15
C TRP A 386 22.85 2.89 -19.99
N THR A 387 21.93 3.06 -20.91
CA THR A 387 20.95 4.17 -20.89
C THR A 387 19.76 3.88 -20.00
N ASN A 388 19.43 2.59 -19.80
CA ASN A 388 18.37 2.16 -18.87
C ASN A 388 19.00 1.44 -17.67
N ALA A 389 19.56 2.22 -16.75
CA ALA A 389 20.28 1.70 -15.59
C ALA A 389 19.68 2.18 -14.27
N TRP A 390 19.77 1.33 -13.24
CA TRP A 390 19.29 1.59 -11.90
C TRP A 390 20.35 1.24 -10.86
N ALA A 391 20.56 2.14 -9.92
CA ALA A 391 21.32 1.83 -8.71
C ALA A 391 20.42 1.12 -7.70
N VAL A 392 20.94 0.09 -7.03
CA VAL A 392 20.27 -0.64 -5.96
C VAL A 392 21.11 -0.55 -4.71
N THR A 393 20.60 0.11 -3.67
CA THR A 393 21.33 0.22 -2.39
C THR A 393 21.21 -1.07 -1.59
N LEU A 394 22.34 -1.51 -1.02
CA LEU A 394 22.46 -2.72 -0.19
C LEU A 394 23.39 -2.42 0.98
N ASP A 395 22.90 -2.53 2.21
CA ASP A 395 23.77 -2.46 3.39
C ASP A 395 24.41 -3.83 3.69
N THR A 396 25.56 -3.86 4.31
CA THR A 396 26.29 -5.10 4.59
C THR A 396 25.54 -6.04 5.55
N ASP A 397 24.65 -5.49 6.37
CA ASP A 397 23.77 -6.24 7.25
C ASP A 397 22.41 -6.59 6.64
N GLU A 398 22.21 -6.33 5.35
CA GLU A 398 20.98 -6.66 4.62
C GLU A 398 21.15 -7.88 3.70
N ARG A 399 20.02 -8.53 3.41
CA ARG A 399 19.89 -9.59 2.42
C ARG A 399 18.65 -9.31 1.60
N LEU A 400 18.79 -9.18 0.28
CA LEU A 400 17.65 -9.08 -0.62
C LEU A 400 17.12 -10.50 -0.90
N LEU A 401 15.82 -10.68 -0.76
CA LEU A 401 15.19 -12.00 -0.87
C LEU A 401 14.77 -12.35 -2.29
N GLU A 402 14.66 -11.34 -3.16
CA GLU A 402 14.18 -11.48 -4.52
C GLU A 402 14.99 -10.56 -5.45
N SER A 403 15.14 -10.98 -6.71
CA SER A 403 15.66 -10.10 -7.76
C SER A 403 14.64 -9.04 -8.15
N PRO A 404 15.08 -7.85 -8.62
CA PRO A 404 14.17 -6.90 -9.23
C PRO A 404 13.60 -7.47 -10.53
N PRO A 405 12.36 -7.11 -10.89
CA PRO A 405 11.83 -7.42 -12.20
C PRO A 405 12.56 -6.62 -13.28
N THR A 406 12.62 -7.16 -14.50
CA THR A 406 13.23 -6.46 -15.65
C THR A 406 12.40 -5.27 -16.13
N ILE A 407 11.22 -5.08 -15.58
CA ILE A 407 10.31 -3.98 -15.89
C ILE A 407 10.00 -3.24 -14.61
N LEU A 408 10.36 -1.98 -14.61
CA LEU A 408 10.23 -1.12 -13.46
C LEU A 408 9.19 -0.04 -13.72
N PRO A 409 8.47 0.44 -12.67
CA PRO A 409 7.58 1.58 -12.78
C PRO A 409 8.30 2.79 -13.40
N SER A 410 7.56 3.61 -14.18
CA SER A 410 8.09 4.84 -14.77
C SER A 410 8.23 5.94 -13.71
N VAL A 411 9.14 5.73 -12.78
CA VAL A 411 9.44 6.63 -11.67
C VAL A 411 10.95 6.87 -11.56
N ASP A 412 11.33 7.83 -10.74
CA ASP A 412 12.73 8.16 -10.52
C ASP A 412 13.38 7.27 -9.45
N HIS A 413 12.57 6.79 -8.49
CA HIS A 413 13.07 5.87 -7.45
C HIS A 413 11.95 5.01 -6.85
N ILE A 414 12.33 3.86 -6.28
CA ILE A 414 11.43 2.84 -5.78
C ILE A 414 11.78 2.48 -4.34
N LEU A 415 10.73 2.32 -3.51
CA LEU A 415 10.83 1.83 -2.15
C LEU A 415 10.39 0.36 -2.11
N THR A 416 11.14 -0.45 -1.36
CA THR A 416 10.86 -1.88 -1.15
C THR A 416 10.63 -2.19 0.32
N PRO A 417 9.81 -3.22 0.64
CA PRO A 417 9.42 -3.51 2.01
C PRO A 417 10.46 -4.34 2.76
N ASP A 418 10.58 -4.05 4.07
CA ASP A 418 11.22 -4.96 5.02
C ASP A 418 10.30 -6.16 5.31
N GLU A 419 10.86 -7.37 5.34
CA GLU A 419 10.09 -8.60 5.55
C GLU A 419 9.44 -8.67 6.94
N ALA A 420 10.13 -8.20 7.96
CA ALA A 420 9.72 -8.38 9.36
C ALA A 420 9.07 -7.13 9.97
N LYS A 421 9.52 -5.95 9.60
CA LYS A 421 9.18 -4.69 10.29
C LYS A 421 8.05 -3.90 9.63
N GLY A 422 7.67 -4.26 8.41
CA GLY A 422 6.54 -3.65 7.69
C GLY A 422 6.76 -2.19 7.30
N TYR A 423 8.01 -1.75 7.14
CA TYR A 423 8.34 -0.43 6.62
C TYR A 423 8.97 -0.51 5.24
N PHE A 424 8.96 0.61 4.50
CA PHE A 424 9.56 0.71 3.18
C PHE A 424 10.87 1.50 3.24
N LYS A 425 11.88 1.01 2.51
CA LYS A 425 13.18 1.65 2.36
C LYS A 425 13.40 2.08 0.92
N TRP A 426 14.01 3.25 0.70
CA TRP A 426 14.52 3.69 -0.60
C TRP A 426 15.53 2.67 -1.10
N ARG A 427 15.24 2.02 -2.22
CA ARG A 427 16.05 0.90 -2.67
C ARG A 427 16.62 1.07 -4.07
N LEU A 428 15.78 1.42 -5.06
CA LEU A 428 16.19 1.56 -6.44
C LEU A 428 16.11 3.02 -6.87
N PHE A 429 17.11 3.45 -7.64
CA PHE A 429 17.25 4.82 -8.13
C PHE A 429 17.58 4.78 -9.61
N ARG A 430 16.73 5.39 -10.45
CA ARG A 430 17.00 5.51 -11.89
C ARG A 430 18.25 6.37 -12.09
N LEU A 431 19.15 5.93 -12.95
CA LEU A 431 20.42 6.63 -13.20
C LEU A 431 20.35 7.53 -14.44
N PRO A 432 20.96 8.71 -14.40
CA PRO A 432 21.60 9.32 -13.23
C PRO A 432 20.56 9.73 -12.16
N ALA A 433 20.89 9.50 -10.88
CA ALA A 433 19.98 9.81 -9.78
C ALA A 433 19.69 11.32 -9.71
N LYS A 434 18.40 11.71 -9.63
CA LYS A 434 17.98 13.13 -9.59
C LYS A 434 18.19 13.78 -8.24
N GLY A 435 18.02 13.02 -7.15
CA GLY A 435 18.12 13.51 -5.79
C GLY A 435 19.43 13.16 -5.12
N HIS A 436 19.48 13.38 -3.83
CA HIS A 436 20.62 13.09 -2.98
C HIS A 436 20.18 12.73 -1.56
N TYR A 437 21.06 12.07 -0.81
CA TYR A 437 20.81 11.82 0.60
C TYR A 437 21.12 13.05 1.45
N ARG A 438 20.32 13.28 2.49
CA ARG A 438 20.49 14.30 3.53
C ARG A 438 20.55 13.66 4.90
N GLY A 439 21.33 14.26 5.79
CA GLY A 439 21.54 13.82 7.16
C GLY A 439 22.76 12.93 7.32
N ARG A 440 23.69 13.35 8.18
CA ARG A 440 24.95 12.61 8.42
C ARG A 440 24.72 11.23 9.06
N THR A 441 23.64 11.09 9.82
CA THR A 441 23.05 9.81 10.29
C THR A 441 21.54 9.89 10.17
N HIS A 442 20.82 8.77 10.20
CA HIS A 442 19.38 8.70 9.91
C HIS A 442 19.02 9.38 8.58
N GLU A 443 19.86 9.16 7.61
CA GLU A 443 19.78 9.77 6.30
C GLU A 443 18.50 9.41 5.55
N PHE A 444 18.02 10.34 4.76
CA PHE A 444 16.85 10.16 3.91
C PHE A 444 17.12 10.72 2.51
N TYR A 445 16.46 10.18 1.51
CA TYR A 445 16.60 10.63 0.14
C TYR A 445 15.69 11.83 -0.12
N ALA A 446 16.25 12.90 -0.68
CA ALA A 446 15.56 14.16 -0.93
C ALA A 446 15.69 14.57 -2.41
N ASP A 447 14.75 15.40 -2.86
CA ASP A 447 14.73 16.03 -4.19
C ASP A 447 14.80 15.02 -5.37
N GLY A 448 14.34 13.79 -5.13
CA GLY A 448 14.49 12.65 -6.07
C GLY A 448 13.44 12.55 -7.16
N GLY A 449 12.43 13.41 -7.18
CA GLY A 449 11.34 13.31 -8.14
C GLY A 449 10.27 12.29 -7.74
N ASN A 450 9.66 11.61 -8.71
CA ASN A 450 8.56 10.67 -8.50
C ASN A 450 9.03 9.34 -7.92
N ASN A 451 8.19 8.74 -7.08
CA ASN A 451 8.49 7.44 -6.47
C ASN A 451 7.31 6.46 -6.54
N ALA A 452 7.64 5.17 -6.37
CA ALA A 452 6.67 4.11 -6.18
C ALA A 452 7.06 3.25 -4.98
N GLN A 453 6.06 2.74 -4.26
CA GLN A 453 6.22 1.66 -3.30
C GLN A 453 5.79 0.36 -3.98
N VAL A 454 6.62 -0.67 -3.88
CA VAL A 454 6.37 -1.95 -4.54
C VAL A 454 6.39 -3.10 -3.53
N PRO A 455 5.67 -4.20 -3.78
CA PRO A 455 5.60 -5.33 -2.84
C PRO A 455 6.75 -6.32 -2.98
N TRP A 456 7.52 -6.22 -4.06
CA TRP A 456 8.61 -7.13 -4.40
C TRP A 456 9.97 -6.60 -3.92
N MET A 457 11.01 -7.45 -4.02
CA MET A 457 12.38 -7.17 -3.61
C MET A 457 12.45 -6.88 -2.11
N ARG A 458 11.78 -7.74 -1.33
CA ARG A 458 11.81 -7.70 0.12
C ARG A 458 13.24 -7.89 0.63
N PHE A 459 13.51 -7.38 1.80
CA PHE A 459 14.82 -7.54 2.42
C PHE A 459 14.70 -7.91 3.91
N THR A 460 15.74 -8.55 4.42
CA THR A 460 15.91 -8.78 5.85
C THR A 460 17.16 -8.08 6.34
N GLU A 461 17.16 -7.70 7.61
CA GLU A 461 18.33 -7.15 8.30
C GLU A 461 18.87 -8.13 9.34
N LEU A 462 20.18 -8.28 9.40
CA LEU A 462 20.81 -9.03 10.48
C LEU A 462 20.60 -8.31 11.81
N GLY A 463 20.28 -9.09 12.85
CA GLY A 463 20.23 -8.55 14.21
C GLY A 463 21.60 -8.05 14.66
N LYS A 464 21.61 -6.88 15.31
CA LYS A 464 22.84 -6.34 15.92
C LYS A 464 23.01 -6.88 17.34
N SER A 465 24.24 -7.16 17.75
CA SER A 465 24.55 -7.46 19.15
C SER A 465 24.31 -6.23 20.05
N VAL A 466 24.20 -6.44 21.34
CA VAL A 466 24.04 -5.35 22.32
C VAL A 466 25.19 -4.35 22.20
N GLU A 467 26.45 -4.87 22.12
CA GLU A 467 27.63 -4.02 21.92
C GLU A 467 27.60 -3.26 20.60
N GLY A 468 27.11 -3.88 19.53
CA GLY A 468 26.94 -3.25 18.22
C GLY A 468 25.95 -2.08 18.26
N PHE A 469 24.84 -2.24 19.01
CA PHE A 469 23.89 -1.15 19.24
C PHE A 469 24.51 -0.02 20.05
N GLU A 470 25.22 -0.31 21.13
CA GLU A 470 25.86 0.71 21.97
C GLU A 470 26.91 1.51 21.19
N HIS A 471 27.75 0.83 20.40
CA HIS A 471 28.73 1.49 19.54
C HIS A 471 28.06 2.42 18.52
N LYS A 472 26.96 1.95 17.88
CA LYS A 472 26.16 2.77 16.96
C LYS A 472 25.64 4.03 17.65
N PHE A 473 24.98 3.89 18.80
CA PHE A 473 24.39 5.04 19.49
C PHE A 473 25.45 6.04 20.00
N ARG A 474 26.63 5.58 20.42
CA ARG A 474 27.73 6.48 20.81
C ARG A 474 28.25 7.31 19.62
N ARG A 475 28.40 6.67 18.45
CA ARG A 475 28.77 7.35 17.20
C ARG A 475 27.68 8.35 16.80
N ASP A 476 26.42 7.91 16.74
CA ASP A 476 25.30 8.74 16.31
C ASP A 476 25.10 9.93 17.27
N LEU A 477 25.34 9.75 18.57
CA LEU A 477 25.28 10.83 19.56
C LEU A 477 26.23 12.00 19.23
N GLN A 478 27.45 11.70 18.82
CA GLN A 478 28.39 12.74 18.43
C GLN A 478 27.90 13.50 17.20
N ILE A 479 27.51 12.77 16.15
CA ILE A 479 27.01 13.35 14.91
C ILE A 479 25.77 14.22 15.18
N LEU A 480 24.79 13.72 15.93
CA LEU A 480 23.54 14.42 16.19
C LEU A 480 23.71 15.67 17.05
N LYS A 481 24.68 15.68 17.96
CA LYS A 481 25.03 16.92 18.68
C LYS A 481 25.63 17.99 17.78
N GLU A 482 26.37 17.60 16.75
CA GLU A 482 26.89 18.52 15.76
C GLU A 482 25.77 19.01 14.83
N GLU A 483 24.87 18.11 14.39
CA GLU A 483 23.70 18.43 13.55
C GLU A 483 22.75 19.40 14.25
N THR A 484 22.38 19.14 15.51
CA THR A 484 21.49 20.04 16.28
C THR A 484 22.13 21.41 16.54
N LYS A 485 23.47 21.48 16.63
CA LYS A 485 24.17 22.74 16.74
C LYS A 485 24.22 23.51 15.39
N ALA A 486 24.41 22.79 14.29
CA ALA A 486 24.47 23.39 12.95
C ALA A 486 23.07 23.78 12.43
N HIS A 487 22.06 23.02 12.79
CA HIS A 487 20.67 23.17 12.34
C HIS A 487 19.70 23.19 13.53
N PRO A 488 19.77 24.19 14.42
CA PRO A 488 19.02 24.18 15.69
C PRO A 488 17.50 24.23 15.51
N ASN A 489 17.02 24.69 14.36
CA ASN A 489 15.59 24.81 14.04
C ASN A 489 15.03 23.60 13.27
N ASP A 490 15.81 22.56 13.04
CA ASP A 490 15.34 21.33 12.40
C ASP A 490 14.90 20.30 13.45
N ALA A 491 13.60 20.11 13.58
CA ALA A 491 12.97 19.21 14.57
C ALA A 491 13.48 17.77 14.46
N ARG A 492 13.77 17.30 13.24
CA ARG A 492 14.22 15.93 12.96
C ARG A 492 15.48 15.56 13.74
N TRP A 493 16.49 16.44 13.77
CA TRP A 493 17.75 16.14 14.47
C TRP A 493 17.57 16.08 15.99
N TRP A 494 16.68 16.91 16.52
CA TRP A 494 16.32 16.86 17.94
C TRP A 494 15.56 15.57 18.29
N PHE A 495 14.68 15.09 17.40
CA PHE A 495 14.00 13.81 17.57
C PHE A 495 15.02 12.65 17.68
N TYR A 496 15.92 12.51 16.71
CA TYR A 496 16.91 11.44 16.71
C TYR A 496 17.97 11.57 17.81
N LEU A 497 18.30 12.80 18.23
CA LEU A 497 19.13 13.05 19.39
C LEU A 497 18.44 12.52 20.67
N GLY A 498 17.14 12.77 20.82
CA GLY A 498 16.31 12.23 21.91
C GLY A 498 16.31 10.71 21.90
N GLU A 499 16.05 10.08 20.75
CA GLU A 499 16.09 8.61 20.57
C GLU A 499 17.47 8.03 20.97
N THR A 500 18.54 8.68 20.56
CA THR A 500 19.91 8.24 20.87
C THR A 500 20.19 8.35 22.36
N PHE A 501 19.84 9.47 23.00
CA PHE A 501 19.99 9.63 24.44
C PHE A 501 19.15 8.60 25.21
N ARG A 502 17.90 8.35 24.80
CA ARG A 502 17.02 7.38 25.44
C ARG A 502 17.60 5.96 25.38
N ASN A 503 18.09 5.54 24.20
CA ASN A 503 18.73 4.23 24.03
C ASN A 503 20.01 4.09 24.86
N LEU A 504 20.71 5.19 25.12
CA LEU A 504 21.86 5.25 26.05
C LEU A 504 21.43 5.44 27.52
N LYS A 505 20.13 5.33 27.84
CA LYS A 505 19.53 5.52 29.17
C LYS A 505 19.82 6.89 29.81
N LYS A 506 20.08 7.90 29.00
CA LYS A 506 20.30 9.28 29.42
C LYS A 506 18.98 10.04 29.40
N TYR A 507 18.03 9.60 30.23
CA TYR A 507 16.63 10.00 30.16
C TYR A 507 16.38 11.51 30.31
N LYS A 508 17.15 12.21 31.14
CA LYS A 508 17.02 13.66 31.28
C LYS A 508 17.34 14.39 29.98
N GLN A 509 18.50 14.08 29.38
CA GLN A 509 18.92 14.68 28.11
C GLN A 509 17.97 14.27 26.95
N ALA A 510 17.46 13.04 26.99
CA ALA A 510 16.46 12.57 26.03
C ALA A 510 15.18 13.41 26.11
N ALA A 511 14.63 13.61 27.31
CA ALA A 511 13.43 14.42 27.51
C ALA A 511 13.63 15.87 27.03
N GLU A 512 14.79 16.46 27.31
CA GLU A 512 15.15 17.82 26.84
C GLU A 512 15.17 17.87 25.30
N ALA A 513 15.81 16.91 24.64
CA ALA A 513 15.90 16.87 23.19
C ALA A 513 14.54 16.67 22.53
N TYR A 514 13.70 15.77 23.05
CA TYR A 514 12.33 15.57 22.55
C TYR A 514 11.44 16.80 22.77
N THR A 515 11.63 17.53 23.87
CA THR A 515 10.91 18.78 24.11
C THR A 515 11.29 19.83 23.06
N GLN A 516 12.57 19.93 22.71
CA GLN A 516 13.00 20.83 21.63
C GLN A 516 12.38 20.41 20.29
N CYS A 517 12.30 19.11 19.96
CA CYS A 517 11.62 18.63 18.78
C CYS A 517 10.14 19.05 18.75
N LEU A 518 9.44 18.91 19.88
CA LEU A 518 8.03 19.29 20.02
C LEU A 518 7.80 20.80 19.82
N GLU A 519 8.69 21.64 20.35
CA GLU A 519 8.58 23.10 20.30
C GLU A 519 8.87 23.67 18.89
N LEU A 520 9.63 22.95 18.08
CA LEU A 520 9.95 23.35 16.71
C LEU A 520 8.77 23.09 15.76
N ASN A 521 8.69 23.90 14.71
CA ASN A 521 7.62 23.83 13.72
C ASN A 521 7.90 22.76 12.65
N GLY A 522 8.02 21.51 13.09
CA GLY A 522 8.20 20.33 12.24
C GLY A 522 6.88 19.63 11.89
N TRP A 523 6.98 18.36 11.54
CA TRP A 523 5.82 17.50 11.30
C TRP A 523 5.07 17.21 12.62
N ASP A 524 3.78 17.57 12.68
CA ASP A 524 2.98 17.54 13.92
C ASP A 524 2.93 16.16 14.58
N GLU A 525 2.86 15.09 13.78
CA GLU A 525 2.84 13.72 14.28
C GLU A 525 4.19 13.31 14.91
N GLU A 526 5.32 13.72 14.30
CA GLU A 526 6.65 13.49 14.87
C GLU A 526 6.83 14.26 16.18
N GLY A 527 6.35 15.51 16.23
CA GLY A 527 6.36 16.32 17.45
C GLY A 527 5.52 15.71 18.57
N ALA A 528 4.32 15.22 18.25
CA ALA A 528 3.47 14.54 19.23
C ALA A 528 4.10 13.21 19.71
N TRP A 529 4.76 12.48 18.82
CA TRP A 529 5.49 11.27 19.19
C TRP A 529 6.73 11.58 20.04
N ALA A 530 7.43 12.67 19.74
CA ALA A 530 8.51 13.18 20.59
C ALA A 530 8.00 13.49 22.02
N ALA A 531 6.82 14.09 22.13
CA ALA A 531 6.19 14.34 23.43
C ALA A 531 5.87 13.03 24.19
N TYR A 532 5.40 11.99 23.49
CA TYR A 532 5.21 10.66 24.09
C TYR A 532 6.53 10.09 24.62
N GLN A 533 7.60 10.17 23.84
CA GLN A 533 8.92 9.69 24.23
C GLN A 533 9.53 10.53 25.37
N ALA A 534 9.30 11.85 25.39
CA ALA A 534 9.68 12.68 26.53
C ALA A 534 8.92 12.25 27.81
N ALA A 535 7.63 11.95 27.69
CA ALA A 535 6.83 11.47 28.80
C ALA A 535 7.35 10.11 29.32
N THR A 536 7.71 9.18 28.44
CA THR A 536 8.32 7.90 28.86
C THR A 536 9.65 8.11 29.58
N CYS A 537 10.47 9.05 29.12
CA CYS A 537 11.72 9.41 29.84
C CYS A 537 11.44 10.00 31.24
N HIS A 538 10.42 10.83 31.38
CA HIS A 538 10.01 11.36 32.68
C HIS A 538 9.45 10.26 33.62
N VAL A 539 8.79 9.25 33.06
CA VAL A 539 8.36 8.06 33.80
C VAL A 539 9.58 7.31 34.39
N GLU A 540 10.61 7.08 33.59
CA GLU A 540 11.87 6.46 34.04
C GLU A 540 12.55 7.27 35.17
N LEU A 541 12.40 8.59 35.14
CA LEU A 541 12.88 9.51 36.16
C LEU A 541 11.90 9.65 37.36
N LYS A 542 10.75 8.95 37.33
CA LYS A 542 9.67 9.02 38.33
C LYS A 542 9.07 10.44 38.49
N ASP A 543 9.21 11.29 37.47
CA ASP A 543 8.57 12.59 37.42
C ASP A 543 7.24 12.51 36.64
N PHE A 544 6.22 11.94 37.28
CA PHE A 544 4.91 11.73 36.69
C PHE A 544 4.22 13.05 36.30
N ARG A 545 4.53 14.16 37.01
CA ARG A 545 3.96 15.46 36.67
C ARG A 545 4.53 16.00 35.35
N ALA A 546 5.83 15.84 35.14
CA ALA A 546 6.46 16.23 33.88
C ALA A 546 5.97 15.32 32.74
N ALA A 547 5.81 14.02 32.99
CA ALA A 547 5.26 13.08 32.00
C ALA A 547 3.85 13.51 31.54
N ILE A 548 2.95 13.85 32.47
CA ILE A 548 1.59 14.33 32.12
C ILE A 548 1.65 15.62 31.31
N ARG A 549 2.54 16.58 31.64
CA ARG A 549 2.70 17.82 30.86
C ARG A 549 3.16 17.53 29.44
N SER A 550 4.12 16.61 29.25
CA SER A 550 4.56 16.21 27.92
C SER A 550 3.43 15.57 27.12
N CYS A 551 2.65 14.67 27.72
CA CYS A 551 1.48 14.07 27.06
C CYS A 551 0.46 15.11 26.62
N ALA A 552 0.12 16.07 27.49
CA ALA A 552 -0.81 17.15 27.18
C ALA A 552 -0.32 18.04 26.03
N ALA A 553 0.98 18.37 26.02
CA ALA A 553 1.59 19.14 24.94
C ALA A 553 1.59 18.38 23.59
N GLY A 554 1.81 17.06 23.63
CA GLY A 554 1.69 16.20 22.44
C GLY A 554 0.27 16.15 21.88
N LEU A 555 -0.75 16.04 22.75
CA LEU A 555 -2.17 16.07 22.36
C LEU A 555 -2.58 17.44 21.80
N TRP A 556 -2.00 18.52 22.30
CA TRP A 556 -2.21 19.86 21.74
C TRP A 556 -1.66 19.95 20.31
N ARG A 557 -0.50 19.34 20.05
CA ARG A 557 0.13 19.31 18.73
C ARG A 557 -0.63 18.47 17.74
N GLN A 558 -1.01 17.25 18.13
CA GLN A 558 -1.73 16.27 17.32
C GLN A 558 -2.81 15.60 18.15
N PRO A 559 -4.05 16.09 18.12
CA PRO A 559 -5.19 15.44 18.74
C PRO A 559 -5.43 14.04 18.15
N GLY A 560 -5.99 13.15 18.95
CA GLY A 560 -6.39 11.83 18.47
C GLY A 560 -5.33 10.73 18.59
N ILE A 561 -4.23 10.97 19.31
CA ILE A 561 -3.24 9.92 19.66
C ILE A 561 -3.58 9.35 21.04
N PRO A 562 -4.26 8.18 21.13
CA PRO A 562 -4.76 7.63 22.39
C PRO A 562 -3.63 7.28 23.36
N GLU A 563 -2.44 6.92 22.87
CA GLU A 563 -1.30 6.57 23.70
C GLU A 563 -0.82 7.71 24.60
N LEU A 564 -0.95 8.96 24.17
CA LEU A 564 -0.61 10.13 24.98
C LEU A 564 -1.57 10.27 26.17
N ALA A 565 -2.88 10.19 25.90
CA ALA A 565 -3.89 10.26 26.96
C ALA A 565 -3.81 9.04 27.89
N TRP A 566 -3.59 7.84 27.35
CA TRP A 566 -3.37 6.64 28.15
C TRP A 566 -2.17 6.78 29.11
N LEU A 567 -1.02 7.25 28.60
CA LEU A 567 0.18 7.42 29.42
C LEU A 567 -0.02 8.48 30.51
N ALA A 568 -0.72 9.58 30.19
CA ALA A 568 -1.10 10.58 31.20
C ALA A 568 -2.04 10.01 32.28
N GLY A 569 -2.96 9.14 31.87
CA GLY A 569 -3.84 8.41 32.79
C GLY A 569 -3.07 7.46 33.70
N TRP A 570 -2.17 6.69 33.13
CA TRP A 570 -1.29 5.79 33.89
C TRP A 570 -0.41 6.58 34.87
N CYS A 571 0.21 7.68 34.44
CA CYS A 571 1.00 8.55 35.34
C CYS A 571 0.14 9.16 36.46
N SER A 572 -1.14 9.41 36.20
CA SER A 572 -2.08 9.91 37.22
C SER A 572 -2.42 8.83 38.26
N LEU A 573 -2.54 7.55 37.85
CA LEU A 573 -2.66 6.40 38.78
C LEU A 573 -1.45 6.31 39.70
N GLU A 574 -0.22 6.36 39.16
CA GLU A 574 1.03 6.31 39.92
C GLU A 574 1.13 7.47 40.93
N ALA A 575 0.61 8.64 40.52
CA ALA A 575 0.51 9.81 41.40
C ALA A 575 -0.68 9.76 42.39
N ARG A 576 -1.49 8.70 42.38
CA ARG A 576 -2.73 8.52 43.15
C ARG A 576 -3.79 9.60 42.93
N ASP A 577 -3.81 10.23 41.76
CA ASP A 577 -4.82 11.19 41.34
C ASP A 577 -5.89 10.47 40.51
N TRP A 578 -6.75 9.74 41.19
CA TRP A 578 -7.75 8.84 40.60
C TRP A 578 -8.71 9.56 39.66
N THR A 579 -9.10 10.79 40.02
CA THR A 579 -10.01 11.60 39.19
C THR A 579 -9.38 11.98 37.87
N LYS A 580 -8.11 12.39 37.86
CA LYS A 580 -7.39 12.66 36.61
C LYS A 580 -7.11 11.39 35.82
N ALA A 581 -6.83 10.27 36.50
CA ALA A 581 -6.66 9.00 35.83
C ALA A 581 -7.91 8.58 35.07
N GLU A 582 -9.11 8.70 35.69
CA GLU A 582 -10.39 8.47 35.01
C GLU A 582 -10.58 9.40 33.82
N MET A 583 -10.34 10.70 33.99
CA MET A 583 -10.49 11.71 32.93
C MET A 583 -9.60 11.38 31.71
N TRP A 584 -8.33 11.11 31.95
CA TRP A 584 -7.38 10.79 30.89
C TRP A 584 -7.69 9.46 30.19
N ALA A 585 -8.10 8.43 30.95
CA ALA A 585 -8.47 7.15 30.38
C ALA A 585 -9.72 7.28 29.48
N ARG A 586 -10.74 8.01 29.90
CA ARG A 586 -11.92 8.29 29.08
C ARG A 586 -11.56 9.08 27.82
N LEU A 587 -10.64 10.04 27.93
CA LEU A 587 -10.13 10.77 26.76
C LEU A 587 -9.41 9.83 25.77
N ALA A 588 -8.57 8.92 26.26
CA ALA A 588 -7.89 7.94 25.42
C ALA A 588 -8.90 7.04 24.68
N ILE A 589 -9.94 6.59 25.37
CA ILE A 589 -11.02 5.78 24.78
C ILE A 589 -11.78 6.56 23.70
N THR A 590 -12.08 7.84 23.93
CA THR A 590 -12.76 8.72 22.97
C THR A 590 -11.92 8.97 21.72
N HIS A 591 -10.59 9.07 21.86
CA HIS A 591 -9.68 9.23 20.73
C HIS A 591 -9.46 7.94 19.91
N GLY A 592 -10.03 6.83 20.31
CA GLY A 592 -10.01 5.60 19.54
C GLY A 592 -9.00 4.59 20.04
N CYS A 593 -9.27 4.02 21.20
CA CYS A 593 -8.78 2.69 21.52
C CYS A 593 -9.36 1.72 20.51
N PHE A 594 -8.69 0.71 20.17
CA PHE A 594 -9.08 -0.39 19.26
C PHE A 594 -8.28 -0.43 17.96
N GLY A 595 -7.01 0.01 18.00
CA GLY A 595 -6.10 -0.10 16.87
C GLY A 595 -6.34 0.91 15.74
N LYS A 596 -7.26 1.87 15.92
CA LYS A 596 -7.44 2.95 14.95
C LYS A 596 -6.14 3.74 14.84
N ARG A 597 -5.53 3.69 13.67
CA ARG A 597 -4.32 4.47 13.40
C ARG A 597 -4.73 5.89 12.99
N VAL A 598 -4.33 6.86 13.78
CA VAL A 598 -4.33 8.27 13.39
C VAL A 598 -2.92 8.60 12.91
N GLY A 599 -2.79 9.06 11.67
CA GLY A 599 -1.52 9.49 11.11
C GLY A 599 -0.70 8.40 10.37
N ARG A 600 0.54 8.75 10.02
CA ARG A 600 1.43 7.96 9.14
C ARG A 600 2.58 7.25 9.87
N THR A 601 2.81 7.53 11.15
CA THR A 601 3.92 6.91 11.90
C THR A 601 3.67 5.42 12.11
N GLY A 602 4.68 4.62 11.81
CA GLY A 602 4.70 3.19 12.11
C GLY A 602 4.99 2.87 13.59
N PHE A 603 5.41 3.87 14.37
CA PHE A 603 5.86 3.71 15.75
C PHE A 603 4.70 3.95 16.71
N ARG A 604 3.95 2.89 17.00
CA ARG A 604 2.78 2.99 17.87
C ARG A 604 2.90 1.99 19.03
N TYR A 605 2.40 2.38 20.21
CA TYR A 605 2.40 1.51 21.38
C TYR A 605 1.07 0.78 21.51
N GLN A 606 1.05 -0.49 21.12
CA GLN A 606 -0.17 -1.30 21.02
C GLN A 606 -1.05 -1.28 22.27
N LEU A 607 -0.45 -1.35 23.46
CA LEU A 607 -1.21 -1.36 24.71
C LEU A 607 -2.02 -0.07 24.88
N GLY A 608 -1.43 1.09 24.59
CA GLY A 608 -2.10 2.38 24.66
C GLY A 608 -3.22 2.56 23.62
N MET A 609 -3.20 1.74 22.56
CA MET A 609 -4.20 1.75 21.50
C MET A 609 -5.37 0.77 21.73
N TYR A 610 -5.29 -0.13 22.70
CA TYR A 610 -6.28 -1.19 22.91
C TYR A 610 -6.74 -1.25 24.36
N ASP A 611 -6.20 -2.16 25.15
CA ASP A 611 -6.66 -2.52 26.48
C ASP A 611 -6.10 -1.62 27.60
N GLY A 612 -4.97 -0.94 27.35
CA GLY A 612 -4.34 -0.06 28.35
C GLY A 612 -5.25 1.03 28.92
N PRO A 613 -5.96 1.81 28.09
CA PRO A 613 -6.91 2.81 28.60
C PRO A 613 -8.02 2.25 29.48
N TYR A 614 -8.54 1.07 29.14
CA TYR A 614 -9.56 0.41 29.98
C TYR A 614 -8.97 -0.12 31.28
N ALA A 615 -7.72 -0.58 31.27
CA ALA A 615 -7.03 -0.97 32.50
C ALA A 615 -6.86 0.22 33.47
N VAL A 616 -6.46 1.37 32.95
CA VAL A 616 -6.36 2.62 33.73
C VAL A 616 -7.73 3.04 34.24
N LEU A 617 -8.77 3.02 33.38
CA LEU A 617 -10.11 3.39 33.74
C LEU A 617 -10.67 2.53 34.88
N LYS A 618 -10.53 1.20 34.76
CA LYS A 618 -10.94 0.26 35.80
C LYS A 618 -10.33 0.59 37.15
N LEU A 619 -9.00 0.70 37.20
CA LEU A 619 -8.27 0.95 38.45
C LEU A 619 -8.65 2.31 39.07
N ALA A 620 -8.86 3.33 38.25
CA ALA A 620 -9.31 4.64 38.73
C ALA A 620 -10.72 4.57 39.31
N LEU A 621 -11.66 3.88 38.66
CA LEU A 621 -13.05 3.71 39.09
C LEU A 621 -13.14 2.88 40.37
N GLU A 622 -12.37 1.83 40.51
CA GLU A 622 -12.26 1.04 41.75
C GLU A 622 -11.81 1.91 42.91
N ALA A 623 -10.75 2.71 42.72
CA ALA A 623 -10.27 3.63 43.77
C ALA A 623 -11.25 4.74 44.13
N LEU A 624 -12.11 5.14 43.21
CA LEU A 624 -13.19 6.11 43.42
C LEU A 624 -14.50 5.50 43.94
N GLY A 625 -14.55 4.17 44.17
CA GLY A 625 -15.73 3.46 44.64
C GLY A 625 -16.86 3.27 43.62
N LYS A 626 -16.57 3.48 42.33
CA LYS A 626 -17.52 3.34 41.20
C LYS A 626 -17.54 1.89 40.68
N THR A 627 -18.01 0.96 41.50
CA THR A 627 -17.84 -0.50 41.29
C THR A 627 -18.51 -1.02 40.01
N GLU A 628 -19.69 -0.54 39.64
CA GLU A 628 -20.40 -1.00 38.43
C GLU A 628 -19.67 -0.55 37.16
N GLU A 629 -19.28 0.72 37.08
CA GLU A 629 -18.52 1.25 35.96
C GLU A 629 -17.14 0.54 35.82
N ALA A 630 -16.53 0.17 36.97
CA ALA A 630 -15.27 -0.60 36.94
C ALA A 630 -15.45 -2.01 36.36
N ARG A 631 -16.56 -2.71 36.62
CA ARG A 631 -16.87 -4.01 36.01
C ARG A 631 -17.09 -3.89 34.50
N GLU A 632 -17.77 -2.85 34.05
CA GLU A 632 -17.96 -2.57 32.65
C GLU A 632 -16.60 -2.31 31.95
N ALA A 633 -15.77 -1.46 32.56
CA ALA A 633 -14.42 -1.18 32.06
C ALA A 633 -13.57 -2.45 31.95
N GLU A 634 -13.67 -3.39 32.90
CA GLU A 634 -12.97 -4.69 32.83
C GLU A 634 -13.48 -5.57 31.69
N SER A 635 -14.78 -5.63 31.44
CA SER A 635 -15.35 -6.37 30.33
C SER A 635 -14.82 -5.84 28.98
N LEU A 636 -14.79 -4.52 28.83
CA LEU A 636 -14.25 -3.86 27.62
C LEU A 636 -12.73 -4.06 27.48
N ARG A 637 -11.99 -4.05 28.60
CA ARG A 637 -10.55 -4.34 28.61
C ARG A 637 -10.25 -5.71 28.05
N VAL A 638 -10.95 -6.74 28.53
CA VAL A 638 -10.76 -8.14 28.06
C VAL A 638 -11.04 -8.25 26.56
N ARG A 639 -12.09 -7.59 26.08
CA ARG A 639 -12.43 -7.57 24.66
C ARG A 639 -11.35 -6.85 23.83
N ALA A 640 -10.88 -5.70 24.28
CA ALA A 640 -9.81 -4.94 23.61
C ALA A 640 -8.48 -5.71 23.58
N GLU A 641 -8.15 -6.42 24.66
CA GLU A 641 -6.97 -7.28 24.74
C GLU A 641 -7.04 -8.42 23.72
N ALA A 642 -8.18 -9.08 23.59
CA ALA A 642 -8.40 -10.14 22.61
C ALA A 642 -8.25 -9.62 21.17
N LEU A 643 -8.71 -8.41 20.86
CA LEU A 643 -8.51 -7.77 19.56
C LEU A 643 -7.02 -7.49 19.29
N ARG A 644 -6.30 -6.95 20.28
CA ARG A 644 -4.85 -6.70 20.18
C ARG A 644 -4.07 -7.97 19.90
N GLN A 645 -4.38 -9.06 20.59
CA GLN A 645 -3.72 -10.36 20.40
C GLN A 645 -3.95 -10.93 19.00
N ARG A 646 -5.10 -10.68 18.39
CA ARG A 646 -5.42 -11.10 17.02
C ARG A 646 -4.93 -10.11 15.96
N GLY A 647 -4.45 -8.95 16.35
CA GLY A 647 -4.07 -7.86 15.44
C GLY A 647 -5.27 -7.26 14.69
N GLU A 648 -6.47 -7.39 15.28
CA GLU A 648 -7.72 -6.89 14.71
C GLU A 648 -8.05 -5.51 15.26
N THR A 649 -8.72 -4.70 14.46
CA THR A 649 -9.32 -3.45 14.90
C THR A 649 -10.75 -3.68 15.33
N TRP A 650 -11.25 -2.89 16.26
CA TRP A 650 -12.67 -2.90 16.62
C TRP A 650 -13.47 -2.26 15.48
N THR A 651 -14.36 -3.01 14.90
CA THR A 651 -15.42 -2.55 14.00
C THR A 651 -16.71 -2.35 14.76
#